data_c91138c62ebef33a0c5d5d0c99d7a4c4
#
_entry.id   c91138c62ebef33a0c5d5d0c99d7a4c4
#
_cell.length_a   1.000
_cell.length_b   1.000
_cell.length_c   1.000
_cell.angle_alpha   90.00
_cell.angle_beta   90.00
_cell.angle_gamma   90.00
#
_symmetry.space_group_name_H-M   'P 1'
#
loop_
_entity.id
_entity.type
_entity.pdbx_description
1 polymer ?
#
loop_
_entity_poly.entity_id
_entity_poly.type
_entity_poly.pdbx_seq_one_letter_code
_entity_poly.pdbx_strand_id
1 'polypeptide(L)'
;MEFLQAFPIAIIDEDYEGKRAAGRGMRQLAAAIEKEGFRVVAGLSYTDAQRLVEVFNNESCWLVSVDGAEAGAQQWQILEEVLGAKRRRNDRLPIFLFGDERTAEMVPASVLRHANAFMRLFEDSPEFLARVIARAANLYLERLPPPMFKALMDYTLHGSYSWHTPGHGGGVAFRKSPVGNLFYQFFGENTLRSDISVSVGALGSLLDHTGAIAEGERNTARIFGSDETLFVVGGTSTSNKIVWHGMVSKGDLVLCDRNCHKSILHSLIMTGATPIYLVPSRNGLGIIGPISREQFTPESIRQKVAASPLAKETNGKVRLLVITNSTYDGLCYNVDAIKQLLGDTVDVLHFDEAWYAYANFHEFYDGYHGISSARPARSPHAITFATQSTHKLLAALSQSSMIHVQHSEKQRLDMARFNEAFMMHTSTSPQYGIIASCDVAAAMMEQPAGRALVQETIDEALSFRRAMTAVKKQMNDSWWFDVWQPEPMAAQPANDRAHWVLKPGDRWHGFEGLAENHVLVDPIKVTILTPGLSANGSMQQHGIPAAVMTKFLSSRRIEIEKTGLYSFLVLFSMGITRGKWSTLVTELINFKDLYDANAPLRRVLPAFVDAHPAAYTKMGLKDLCEQVHQVYREDNLPKAQKDMYTTLPEMAMRPADAYESLVRGRVESVEIDKLAGPRSR
;
A
#
# COMPACT_ATOMS: atom_id res chain seq x y z
N MET A 1 4.24 -8.34 -32.49
CA MET A 1 5.71 -8.20 -32.52
C MET A 1 6.23 -7.21 -31.47
N GLU A 2 5.70 -6.00 -31.34
CA GLU A 2 6.16 -5.04 -30.31
C GLU A 2 6.04 -5.54 -28.87
N PHE A 3 5.00 -6.31 -28.56
CA PHE A 3 4.80 -6.86 -27.20
C PHE A 3 5.91 -7.83 -26.80
N LEU A 4 6.32 -8.75 -27.67
CA LEU A 4 7.39 -9.70 -27.39
C LEU A 4 8.75 -9.01 -27.20
N GLN A 5 8.97 -7.86 -27.85
CA GLN A 5 10.19 -7.06 -27.68
C GLN A 5 10.31 -6.44 -26.29
N ALA A 6 9.19 -6.23 -25.58
CA ALA A 6 9.18 -5.73 -24.21
C ALA A 6 9.57 -6.79 -23.16
N PHE A 7 9.53 -8.09 -23.55
CA PHE A 7 9.83 -9.22 -22.69
C PHE A 7 11.02 -10.03 -23.25
N PRO A 8 12.27 -9.56 -23.05
CA PRO A 8 13.44 -10.19 -23.62
C PRO A 8 13.71 -11.57 -23.04
N ILE A 9 14.45 -12.37 -23.80
CA ILE A 9 15.12 -13.56 -23.29
C ILE A 9 16.52 -13.16 -22.85
N ALA A 10 16.87 -13.42 -21.58
CA ALA A 10 18.16 -13.09 -21.02
C ALA A 10 19.13 -14.27 -21.14
N ILE A 11 20.34 -14.01 -21.66
CA ILE A 11 21.44 -14.99 -21.76
C ILE A 11 22.52 -14.57 -20.75
N ILE A 12 22.68 -15.38 -19.72
CA ILE A 12 23.66 -15.20 -18.66
C ILE A 12 24.85 -16.12 -19.01
N ASP A 13 25.82 -15.52 -19.66
CA ASP A 13 27.02 -16.21 -20.18
C ASP A 13 28.15 -15.19 -20.37
N GLU A 14 29.16 -15.24 -19.50
CA GLU A 14 30.34 -14.35 -19.56
C GLU A 14 31.19 -14.57 -20.77
N ASP A 15 31.15 -15.80 -21.35
CA ASP A 15 31.93 -16.18 -22.53
C ASP A 15 31.16 -15.89 -23.85
N TYR A 16 30.00 -15.24 -23.78
CA TYR A 16 29.14 -14.95 -24.95
C TYR A 16 29.91 -14.27 -26.10
N GLU A 17 30.75 -13.29 -25.81
CA GLU A 17 31.60 -12.60 -26.80
C GLU A 17 32.86 -13.37 -27.09
N GLY A 18 33.10 -14.48 -26.40
CA GLY A 18 34.30 -15.29 -26.55
C GLY A 18 34.46 -15.93 -27.96
N LYS A 19 35.70 -16.18 -28.35
CA LYS A 19 36.04 -16.84 -29.65
C LYS A 19 35.91 -18.36 -29.60
N ARG A 20 35.61 -18.95 -28.43
CA ARG A 20 35.42 -20.40 -28.25
C ARG A 20 34.18 -20.91 -28.97
N ALA A 21 34.11 -22.22 -29.15
CA ALA A 21 32.97 -22.87 -29.84
C ALA A 21 31.64 -22.58 -29.10
N ALA A 22 31.64 -22.62 -27.77
CA ALA A 22 30.47 -22.34 -26.93
C ALA A 22 29.92 -20.94 -27.20
N GLY A 23 30.74 -19.88 -27.13
CA GLY A 23 30.29 -18.52 -27.40
C GLY A 23 29.77 -18.32 -28.84
N ARG A 24 30.38 -18.99 -29.84
CA ARG A 24 29.83 -18.98 -31.21
C ARG A 24 28.49 -19.67 -31.31
N GLY A 25 28.34 -20.84 -30.68
CA GLY A 25 27.08 -21.59 -30.64
C GLY A 25 25.97 -20.78 -29.97
N MET A 26 26.29 -20.11 -28.86
CA MET A 26 25.33 -19.26 -28.13
C MET A 26 24.90 -18.05 -28.97
N ARG A 27 25.81 -17.40 -29.71
CA ARG A 27 25.43 -16.30 -30.64
C ARG A 27 24.56 -16.79 -31.79
N GLN A 28 24.78 -18.02 -32.31
CA GLN A 28 23.89 -18.61 -33.30
C GLN A 28 22.51 -18.90 -32.73
N LEU A 29 22.42 -19.40 -31.49
CA LEU A 29 21.16 -19.61 -30.79
C LEU A 29 20.45 -18.29 -30.55
N ALA A 30 21.15 -17.26 -30.09
CA ALA A 30 20.59 -15.93 -29.90
C ALA A 30 19.97 -15.37 -31.19
N ALA A 31 20.70 -15.44 -32.31
CA ALA A 31 20.21 -15.03 -33.62
C ALA A 31 18.99 -15.85 -34.08
N ALA A 32 18.93 -17.14 -33.74
CA ALA A 32 17.76 -17.98 -34.03
C ALA A 32 16.55 -17.60 -33.16
N ILE A 33 16.75 -17.24 -31.85
CA ILE A 33 15.71 -16.75 -30.97
C ILE A 33 15.14 -15.41 -31.46
N GLU A 34 16.00 -14.53 -31.98
CA GLU A 34 15.55 -13.27 -32.56
C GLU A 34 14.66 -13.45 -33.79
N LYS A 35 14.92 -14.50 -34.61
CA LYS A 35 14.03 -14.87 -35.72
C LYS A 35 12.66 -15.37 -35.26
N GLU A 36 12.56 -15.94 -34.06
CA GLU A 36 11.27 -16.31 -33.42
C GLU A 36 10.52 -15.09 -32.86
N GLY A 37 11.07 -13.87 -32.98
CA GLY A 37 10.42 -12.59 -32.64
C GLY A 37 10.75 -12.04 -31.25
N PHE A 38 11.60 -12.68 -30.48
CA PHE A 38 12.02 -12.18 -29.16
C PHE A 38 13.27 -11.29 -29.28
N ARG A 39 13.35 -10.28 -28.40
CA ARG A 39 14.59 -9.56 -28.17
C ARG A 39 15.49 -10.40 -27.25
N VAL A 40 16.78 -10.44 -27.54
CA VAL A 40 17.77 -11.09 -26.68
C VAL A 40 18.63 -10.05 -25.96
N VAL A 41 18.85 -10.27 -24.67
CA VAL A 41 19.82 -9.54 -23.85
C VAL A 41 20.87 -10.55 -23.42
N ALA A 42 22.09 -10.45 -23.95
CA ALA A 42 23.13 -11.48 -23.81
C ALA A 42 24.44 -10.92 -23.22
N GLY A 43 25.35 -11.80 -22.84
CA GLY A 43 26.68 -11.47 -22.32
C GLY A 43 26.64 -11.00 -20.85
N LEU A 44 25.64 -11.45 -20.11
CA LEU A 44 25.47 -11.09 -18.69
C LEU A 44 26.30 -12.01 -17.79
N SER A 45 26.95 -11.43 -16.78
CA SER A 45 27.58 -12.18 -15.69
C SER A 45 26.55 -12.62 -14.63
N TYR A 46 26.94 -13.50 -13.71
CA TYR A 46 26.10 -13.81 -12.54
C TYR A 46 25.82 -12.58 -11.67
N THR A 47 26.77 -11.65 -11.59
CA THR A 47 26.56 -10.36 -10.89
C THR A 47 25.54 -9.48 -11.60
N ASP A 48 25.55 -9.45 -12.93
CA ASP A 48 24.52 -8.73 -13.71
C ASP A 48 23.15 -9.39 -13.56
N ALA A 49 23.08 -10.72 -13.55
CA ALA A 49 21.86 -11.47 -13.28
C ALA A 49 21.29 -11.16 -11.90
N GLN A 50 22.13 -11.03 -10.88
CA GLN A 50 21.71 -10.61 -9.54
C GLN A 50 21.09 -9.21 -9.57
N ARG A 51 21.69 -8.26 -10.28
CA ARG A 51 21.13 -6.91 -10.47
C ARG A 51 19.80 -6.93 -11.23
N LEU A 52 19.64 -7.78 -12.24
CA LEU A 52 18.37 -7.95 -12.95
C LEU A 52 17.25 -8.43 -12.02
N VAL A 53 17.55 -9.31 -11.07
CA VAL A 53 16.57 -9.74 -10.05
C VAL A 53 16.08 -8.55 -9.22
N GLU A 54 16.96 -7.61 -8.90
CA GLU A 54 16.67 -6.47 -8.03
C GLU A 54 15.92 -5.32 -8.74
N VAL A 55 16.22 -5.08 -10.02
CA VAL A 55 15.79 -3.84 -10.72
C VAL A 55 14.65 -4.09 -11.71
N PHE A 56 14.74 -5.15 -12.50
CA PHE A 56 13.78 -5.45 -13.55
C PHE A 56 13.34 -6.91 -13.49
N ASN A 57 12.10 -7.16 -13.81
CA ASN A 57 11.52 -8.50 -13.80
C ASN A 57 10.60 -8.69 -15.03
N ASN A 58 11.10 -8.29 -16.20
CA ASN A 58 10.34 -8.32 -17.45
C ASN A 58 10.85 -9.37 -18.45
N GLU A 59 11.80 -10.24 -18.07
CA GLU A 59 12.27 -11.29 -18.95
C GLU A 59 11.20 -12.37 -19.14
N SER A 60 11.14 -12.95 -20.34
CA SER A 60 10.26 -14.07 -20.66
C SER A 60 10.91 -15.45 -20.50
N CYS A 61 12.25 -15.49 -20.44
CA CYS A 61 13.03 -16.69 -20.22
C CYS A 61 14.47 -16.33 -19.82
N TRP A 62 15.10 -17.19 -19.02
CA TRP A 62 16.53 -17.13 -18.73
C TRP A 62 17.25 -18.34 -19.34
N LEU A 63 18.37 -18.08 -20.04
CA LEU A 63 19.35 -19.07 -20.46
C LEU A 63 20.63 -18.82 -19.67
N VAL A 64 21.07 -19.80 -18.88
CA VAL A 64 22.16 -19.60 -17.90
C VAL A 64 23.28 -20.60 -18.20
N SER A 65 24.45 -20.06 -18.53
CA SER A 65 25.67 -20.86 -18.68
C SER A 65 26.13 -21.40 -17.34
N VAL A 66 26.46 -22.67 -17.26
CA VAL A 66 27.08 -23.28 -16.08
C VAL A 66 28.59 -23.47 -16.27
N ASP A 67 29.14 -23.21 -17.43
CA ASP A 67 30.58 -23.42 -17.73
C ASP A 67 31.47 -22.46 -16.91
N GLY A 68 31.00 -21.26 -16.61
CA GLY A 68 31.69 -20.33 -15.70
C GLY A 68 31.73 -20.78 -14.25
N ALA A 69 30.86 -21.71 -13.85
CA ALA A 69 30.80 -22.23 -12.48
C ALA A 69 31.80 -23.34 -12.17
N GLU A 70 32.45 -23.94 -13.21
CA GLU A 70 33.52 -24.95 -13.03
C GLU A 70 34.68 -24.47 -12.15
N ALA A 71 34.88 -23.15 -11.99
CA ALA A 71 36.00 -22.56 -11.26
C ALA A 71 35.99 -22.85 -9.74
N GLY A 72 34.93 -23.46 -9.17
CA GLY A 72 34.93 -23.96 -7.80
C GLY A 72 33.59 -23.81 -7.03
N ALA A 73 33.54 -24.35 -5.83
CA ALA A 73 32.35 -24.39 -4.98
C ALA A 73 31.70 -23.01 -4.74
N GLN A 74 32.46 -21.94 -4.73
CA GLN A 74 31.98 -20.57 -4.55
C GLN A 74 31.12 -20.08 -5.74
N GLN A 75 31.46 -20.44 -6.97
CA GLN A 75 30.70 -20.07 -8.16
C GLN A 75 29.34 -20.79 -8.20
N TRP A 76 29.30 -22.06 -7.80
CA TRP A 76 28.03 -22.80 -7.66
C TRP A 76 27.13 -22.20 -6.60
N GLN A 77 27.67 -21.72 -5.49
CA GLN A 77 26.91 -21.03 -4.46
C GLN A 77 26.33 -19.72 -4.99
N ILE A 78 27.10 -18.92 -5.71
CA ILE A 78 26.64 -17.66 -6.32
C ILE A 78 25.50 -17.95 -7.29
N LEU A 79 25.65 -18.95 -8.15
CA LEU A 79 24.61 -19.32 -9.12
C LEU A 79 23.32 -19.79 -8.41
N GLU A 80 23.45 -20.63 -7.38
CA GLU A 80 22.30 -21.09 -6.59
C GLU A 80 21.57 -19.89 -5.94
N GLU A 81 22.30 -18.94 -5.36
CA GLU A 81 21.75 -17.74 -4.74
C GLU A 81 20.99 -16.87 -5.75
N VAL A 82 21.55 -16.64 -6.94
CA VAL A 82 20.93 -15.87 -8.03
C VAL A 82 19.65 -16.53 -8.53
N LEU A 83 19.70 -17.83 -8.83
CA LEU A 83 18.55 -18.59 -9.32
C LEU A 83 17.46 -18.68 -8.23
N GLY A 84 17.86 -18.91 -6.99
CA GLY A 84 16.94 -18.92 -5.84
C GLY A 84 16.27 -17.55 -5.62
N ALA A 85 17.02 -16.47 -5.77
CA ALA A 85 16.46 -15.11 -5.68
C ALA A 85 15.45 -14.84 -6.82
N LYS A 86 15.77 -15.28 -8.05
CA LYS A 86 14.83 -15.16 -9.18
C LYS A 86 13.57 -15.97 -8.95
N ARG A 87 13.67 -17.21 -8.46
CA ARG A 87 12.51 -18.07 -8.13
C ARG A 87 11.62 -17.47 -7.03
N ARG A 88 12.19 -16.81 -6.03
CA ARG A 88 11.41 -16.09 -4.99
C ARG A 88 10.58 -14.94 -5.56
N ARG A 89 11.03 -14.32 -6.66
CA ARG A 89 10.30 -13.22 -7.31
C ARG A 89 9.40 -13.67 -8.45
N ASN A 90 9.78 -14.76 -9.12
CA ASN A 90 9.08 -15.27 -10.30
C ASN A 90 9.34 -16.78 -10.44
N ASP A 91 8.54 -17.57 -9.76
CA ASP A 91 8.66 -19.03 -9.75
C ASP A 91 8.25 -19.69 -11.08
N ARG A 92 7.47 -18.97 -11.92
CA ARG A 92 6.94 -19.43 -13.18
C ARG A 92 7.85 -19.17 -14.38
N LEU A 93 8.88 -18.31 -14.24
CA LEU A 93 9.79 -17.97 -15.33
C LEU A 93 10.50 -19.23 -15.86
N PRO A 94 10.49 -19.51 -17.18
CA PRO A 94 11.33 -20.56 -17.75
C PRO A 94 12.81 -20.25 -17.55
N ILE A 95 13.56 -21.20 -16.97
CA ILE A 95 15.01 -21.11 -16.79
C ILE A 95 15.61 -22.36 -17.36
N PHE A 96 16.49 -22.21 -18.38
CA PHE A 96 17.25 -23.28 -18.97
C PHE A 96 18.72 -23.11 -18.62
N LEU A 97 19.34 -24.18 -18.13
CA LEU A 97 20.78 -24.23 -17.94
C LEU A 97 21.42 -24.80 -19.23
N PHE A 98 22.60 -24.35 -19.55
CA PHE A 98 23.39 -24.93 -20.65
C PHE A 98 24.87 -24.98 -20.29
N GLY A 99 25.58 -25.93 -20.87
CA GLY A 99 27.00 -26.16 -20.68
C GLY A 99 27.50 -27.33 -21.53
N ASP A 100 28.78 -27.65 -21.41
CA ASP A 100 29.36 -28.81 -22.04
C ASP A 100 29.02 -30.13 -21.30
N GLU A 101 29.42 -31.26 -21.87
CA GLU A 101 29.14 -32.60 -21.32
C GLU A 101 29.73 -32.79 -19.91
N ARG A 102 30.94 -32.28 -19.74
CA ARG A 102 31.69 -32.40 -18.48
C ARG A 102 31.03 -31.58 -17.37
N THR A 103 30.63 -30.35 -17.67
CA THR A 103 29.99 -29.46 -16.73
C THR A 103 28.60 -29.96 -16.33
N ALA A 104 27.87 -30.57 -17.29
CA ALA A 104 26.54 -31.14 -17.05
C ALA A 104 26.53 -32.17 -15.90
N GLU A 105 27.59 -33.01 -15.83
CA GLU A 105 27.74 -34.03 -14.77
C GLU A 105 28.09 -33.44 -13.41
N MET A 106 28.58 -32.21 -13.35
CA MET A 106 29.04 -31.53 -12.15
C MET A 106 27.98 -30.61 -11.50
N VAL A 107 26.86 -30.34 -12.17
CA VAL A 107 25.86 -29.40 -11.71
C VAL A 107 25.21 -29.91 -10.40
N PRO A 108 25.31 -29.16 -9.31
CA PRO A 108 24.68 -29.55 -8.03
C PRO A 108 23.17 -29.67 -8.13
N ALA A 109 22.58 -30.64 -7.43
CA ALA A 109 21.14 -30.79 -7.34
C ALA A 109 20.44 -29.52 -6.79
N SER A 110 21.14 -28.73 -5.99
CA SER A 110 20.68 -27.43 -5.45
C SER A 110 20.48 -26.38 -6.54
N VAL A 111 21.27 -26.42 -7.61
CA VAL A 111 21.14 -25.56 -8.80
C VAL A 111 20.08 -26.11 -9.76
N LEU A 112 20.10 -27.44 -10.03
CA LEU A 112 19.15 -28.07 -10.95
C LEU A 112 17.69 -27.87 -10.55
N ARG A 113 17.38 -27.85 -9.26
CA ARG A 113 16.00 -27.64 -8.77
C ARG A 113 15.37 -26.29 -9.21
N HIS A 114 16.20 -25.32 -9.59
CA HIS A 114 15.75 -24.01 -10.06
C HIS A 114 15.54 -23.95 -11.59
N ALA A 115 15.99 -24.96 -12.33
CA ALA A 115 15.90 -25.00 -13.77
C ALA A 115 14.68 -25.79 -14.27
N ASN A 116 14.22 -25.47 -15.47
CA ASN A 116 13.21 -26.24 -16.19
C ASN A 116 13.83 -27.38 -16.99
N ALA A 117 15.03 -27.16 -17.55
CA ALA A 117 15.81 -28.17 -18.26
C ALA A 117 17.28 -27.77 -18.36
N PHE A 118 18.13 -28.77 -18.70
CA PHE A 118 19.50 -28.60 -19.12
C PHE A 118 19.58 -28.80 -20.63
N MET A 119 20.25 -27.90 -21.36
CA MET A 119 20.39 -27.92 -22.81
C MET A 119 21.86 -28.09 -23.21
N ARG A 120 22.15 -28.86 -24.25
CA ARG A 120 23.46 -28.98 -24.82
C ARG A 120 23.49 -28.29 -26.17
N LEU A 121 24.38 -27.32 -26.33
CA LEU A 121 24.41 -26.42 -27.49
C LEU A 121 24.70 -27.09 -28.85
N PHE A 122 25.33 -28.27 -28.86
CA PHE A 122 25.78 -28.91 -30.06
C PHE A 122 25.11 -30.25 -30.35
N GLU A 123 24.13 -30.65 -29.55
CA GLU A 123 23.34 -31.87 -29.79
C GLU A 123 22.20 -31.64 -30.78
N ASP A 124 21.62 -30.42 -30.76
CA ASP A 124 20.54 -30.01 -31.64
C ASP A 124 20.89 -28.74 -32.42
N SER A 125 20.14 -28.47 -33.49
CA SER A 125 20.33 -27.24 -34.25
C SER A 125 19.90 -25.99 -33.43
N PRO A 126 20.57 -24.83 -33.61
CA PRO A 126 20.18 -23.60 -32.98
C PRO A 126 18.70 -23.22 -33.20
N GLU A 127 18.18 -23.51 -34.39
CA GLU A 127 16.78 -23.26 -34.76
C GLU A 127 15.80 -24.17 -34.00
N PHE A 128 16.19 -25.42 -33.72
CA PHE A 128 15.36 -26.31 -32.89
C PHE A 128 15.31 -25.82 -31.44
N LEU A 129 16.48 -25.55 -30.86
CA LEU A 129 16.57 -25.04 -29.49
C LEU A 129 15.86 -23.72 -29.36
N ALA A 130 15.96 -22.78 -30.32
CA ALA A 130 15.26 -21.52 -30.34
C ALA A 130 13.74 -21.71 -30.30
N ARG A 131 13.19 -22.67 -31.06
CA ARG A 131 11.75 -22.98 -31.00
C ARG A 131 11.31 -23.54 -29.66
N VAL A 132 12.11 -24.38 -29.02
CA VAL A 132 11.83 -24.90 -27.67
C VAL A 132 11.78 -23.77 -26.65
N ILE A 133 12.75 -22.87 -26.67
CA ILE A 133 12.86 -21.69 -25.79
C ILE A 133 11.69 -20.70 -26.04
N ALA A 134 11.47 -20.35 -27.31
CA ALA A 134 10.39 -19.45 -27.71
C ALA A 134 9.02 -20.01 -27.32
N ARG A 135 8.78 -21.30 -27.45
CA ARG A 135 7.55 -21.95 -26.99
C ARG A 135 7.37 -21.82 -25.47
N ALA A 136 8.43 -22.05 -24.69
CA ALA A 136 8.37 -21.92 -23.24
C ALA A 136 8.10 -20.47 -22.82
N ALA A 137 8.78 -19.51 -23.46
CA ALA A 137 8.57 -18.07 -23.22
C ALA A 137 7.14 -17.63 -23.60
N ASN A 138 6.60 -18.06 -24.75
CA ASN A 138 5.23 -17.76 -25.15
C ASN A 138 4.21 -18.34 -24.18
N LEU A 139 4.35 -19.61 -23.77
CA LEU A 139 3.45 -20.23 -22.79
C LEU A 139 3.49 -19.52 -21.42
N TYR A 140 4.64 -19.01 -21.03
CA TYR A 140 4.78 -18.19 -19.85
C TYR A 140 4.01 -16.88 -20.00
N LEU A 141 4.22 -16.14 -21.09
CA LEU A 141 3.57 -14.86 -21.36
C LEU A 141 2.04 -14.98 -21.51
N GLU A 142 1.55 -16.08 -22.13
CA GLU A 142 0.12 -16.36 -22.24
C GLU A 142 -0.58 -16.56 -20.89
N ARG A 143 0.15 -17.05 -19.89
CA ARG A 143 -0.36 -17.33 -18.55
C ARG A 143 -0.12 -16.18 -17.56
N LEU A 144 0.60 -15.15 -17.97
CA LEU A 144 0.96 -14.02 -17.10
C LEU A 144 -0.20 -13.11 -16.76
N PRO A 145 -1.06 -12.69 -17.73
CA PRO A 145 -2.17 -11.81 -17.43
C PRO A 145 -3.26 -12.51 -16.59
N PRO A 146 -3.74 -11.87 -15.50
CA PRO A 146 -4.87 -12.39 -14.75
C PRO A 146 -6.18 -12.27 -15.54
N PRO A 147 -7.27 -12.96 -15.12
CA PRO A 147 -8.45 -13.20 -15.95
C PRO A 147 -9.11 -11.94 -16.51
N MET A 148 -9.39 -10.94 -15.68
CA MET A 148 -10.07 -9.70 -16.11
C MET A 148 -9.16 -8.87 -17.01
N PHE A 149 -7.91 -8.71 -16.65
CA PHE A 149 -6.96 -7.95 -17.47
C PHE A 149 -6.70 -8.63 -18.81
N LYS A 150 -6.60 -9.96 -18.85
CA LYS A 150 -6.49 -10.73 -20.09
C LYS A 150 -7.67 -10.47 -21.01
N ALA A 151 -8.90 -10.58 -20.49
CA ALA A 151 -10.10 -10.34 -21.29
C ALA A 151 -10.15 -8.91 -21.84
N LEU A 152 -9.74 -7.91 -21.05
CA LEU A 152 -9.69 -6.52 -21.48
C LEU A 152 -8.61 -6.29 -22.56
N MET A 153 -7.44 -6.90 -22.43
CA MET A 153 -6.40 -6.86 -23.45
C MET A 153 -6.88 -7.49 -24.77
N ASP A 154 -7.46 -8.69 -24.70
CA ASP A 154 -7.98 -9.40 -25.86
C ASP A 154 -9.03 -8.55 -26.59
N TYR A 155 -9.99 -7.97 -25.87
CA TYR A 155 -11.00 -7.07 -26.45
C TYR A 155 -10.35 -5.86 -27.12
N THR A 156 -9.41 -5.20 -26.43
CA THR A 156 -8.73 -3.98 -26.91
C THR A 156 -7.93 -4.24 -28.20
N LEU A 157 -7.26 -5.39 -28.29
CA LEU A 157 -6.38 -5.75 -29.40
C LEU A 157 -7.11 -6.35 -30.61
N HIS A 158 -8.26 -7.03 -30.40
CA HIS A 158 -9.03 -7.68 -31.48
C HIS A 158 -9.81 -6.71 -32.38
N GLY A 159 -9.79 -5.40 -32.10
CA GLY A 159 -10.29 -4.39 -33.02
C GLY A 159 -11.79 -4.38 -33.21
N SER A 160 -12.57 -4.65 -32.16
CA SER A 160 -14.03 -4.60 -32.18
C SER A 160 -14.57 -3.20 -32.48
N TYR A 161 -15.57 -3.07 -33.33
CA TYR A 161 -16.26 -1.80 -33.57
C TYR A 161 -17.28 -1.55 -32.46
N SER A 162 -17.10 -0.43 -31.74
CA SER A 162 -17.96 -0.04 -30.63
C SER A 162 -19.14 0.81 -31.13
N TRP A 163 -20.38 0.32 -30.97
CA TRP A 163 -21.62 1.04 -31.17
C TRP A 163 -22.34 1.36 -29.86
N HIS A 164 -21.59 1.35 -28.77
CA HIS A 164 -22.08 1.59 -27.41
C HIS A 164 -21.26 2.72 -26.75
N THR A 165 -21.65 3.14 -25.56
CA THR A 165 -20.90 4.06 -24.71
C THR A 165 -19.54 3.47 -24.30
N PRO A 166 -18.50 4.28 -24.02
CA PRO A 166 -18.48 5.75 -24.02
C PRO A 166 -18.47 6.37 -25.41
N GLY A 167 -18.99 7.61 -25.50
CA GLY A 167 -19.18 8.34 -26.76
C GLY A 167 -17.92 8.72 -27.54
N HIS A 168 -16.74 8.52 -26.96
CA HIS A 168 -15.48 8.76 -27.67
C HIS A 168 -15.10 7.64 -28.65
N GLY A 169 -15.78 6.47 -28.60
CA GLY A 169 -15.61 5.37 -29.55
C GLY A 169 -14.16 4.91 -29.68
N GLY A 170 -13.55 4.43 -28.59
CA GLY A 170 -12.13 4.03 -28.58
C GLY A 170 -11.13 5.19 -28.81
N GLY A 171 -11.54 6.42 -28.51
CA GLY A 171 -10.71 7.60 -28.64
C GLY A 171 -10.89 8.38 -29.97
N VAL A 172 -11.66 7.84 -30.94
CA VAL A 172 -11.83 8.47 -32.28
C VAL A 172 -12.40 9.88 -32.16
N ALA A 173 -13.37 10.12 -31.26
CA ALA A 173 -13.98 11.42 -31.06
C ALA A 173 -12.96 12.49 -30.59
N PHE A 174 -11.99 12.12 -29.77
CA PHE A 174 -10.94 13.05 -29.31
C PHE A 174 -10.08 13.56 -30.47
N ARG A 175 -9.81 12.73 -31.46
CA ARG A 175 -8.98 13.09 -32.64
C ARG A 175 -9.66 14.10 -33.57
N LYS A 176 -10.95 14.41 -33.37
CA LYS A 176 -11.70 15.36 -34.21
C LYS A 176 -11.46 16.83 -33.85
N SER A 177 -10.71 17.12 -32.80
CA SER A 177 -10.36 18.48 -32.41
C SER A 177 -8.93 18.58 -31.90
N PRO A 178 -8.27 19.77 -32.02
CA PRO A 178 -6.90 19.94 -31.54
C PRO A 178 -6.73 19.63 -30.04
N VAL A 179 -7.63 20.11 -29.18
CA VAL A 179 -7.57 19.85 -27.73
C VAL A 179 -7.83 18.37 -27.41
N GLY A 180 -8.76 17.74 -28.12
CA GLY A 180 -9.00 16.31 -27.99
C GLY A 180 -7.81 15.49 -28.47
N ASN A 181 -7.13 15.89 -29.55
CA ASN A 181 -5.95 15.19 -30.02
C ASN A 181 -4.77 15.29 -29.01
N LEU A 182 -4.60 16.42 -28.31
CA LEU A 182 -3.64 16.49 -27.19
C LEU A 182 -3.95 15.47 -26.10
N PHE A 183 -5.22 15.32 -25.74
CA PHE A 183 -5.68 14.32 -24.78
C PHE A 183 -5.40 12.89 -25.25
N TYR A 184 -5.72 12.60 -26.53
CA TYR A 184 -5.45 11.29 -27.14
C TYR A 184 -3.96 10.96 -27.15
N GLN A 185 -3.09 11.90 -27.53
CA GLN A 185 -1.64 11.68 -27.55
C GLN A 185 -1.06 11.45 -26.16
N PHE A 186 -1.61 12.16 -25.16
CA PHE A 186 -1.15 12.02 -23.77
C PHE A 186 -1.51 10.68 -23.15
N PHE A 187 -2.75 10.21 -23.32
CA PHE A 187 -3.21 8.95 -22.71
C PHE A 187 -2.91 7.69 -23.56
N GLY A 188 -2.79 7.84 -24.84
CA GLY A 188 -2.52 6.75 -25.77
C GLY A 188 -3.76 5.93 -26.15
N GLU A 189 -3.64 5.18 -27.23
CA GLU A 189 -4.75 4.44 -27.84
C GLU A 189 -5.30 3.34 -26.93
N ASN A 190 -4.43 2.54 -26.31
CA ASN A 190 -4.86 1.42 -25.47
C ASN A 190 -5.68 1.86 -24.26
N THR A 191 -5.32 2.99 -23.63
CA THR A 191 -6.09 3.55 -22.52
C THR A 191 -7.51 3.90 -22.94
N LEU A 192 -7.66 4.52 -24.12
CA LEU A 192 -8.97 4.96 -24.63
C LEU A 192 -9.80 3.80 -25.21
N ARG A 193 -9.15 2.78 -25.77
CA ARG A 193 -9.84 1.57 -26.25
C ARG A 193 -10.27 0.64 -25.12
N SER A 194 -9.57 0.66 -23.98
CA SER A 194 -9.96 -0.09 -22.78
C SER A 194 -11.04 0.60 -21.94
N ASP A 195 -11.39 1.86 -22.25
CA ASP A 195 -12.49 2.57 -21.63
C ASP A 195 -13.80 2.21 -22.33
N ILE A 196 -14.51 1.25 -21.79
CA ILE A 196 -15.66 0.57 -22.38
C ILE A 196 -16.84 0.51 -21.40
N SER A 197 -17.95 -0.09 -21.80
CA SER A 197 -19.14 -0.21 -20.98
C SER A 197 -19.53 -1.66 -20.71
N VAL A 198 -20.48 -1.85 -19.79
CA VAL A 198 -21.11 -3.15 -19.46
C VAL A 198 -21.79 -3.84 -20.67
N SER A 199 -21.94 -3.14 -21.78
CA SER A 199 -22.51 -3.70 -23.03
C SER A 199 -21.60 -4.78 -23.65
N VAL A 200 -20.33 -4.88 -23.25
CA VAL A 200 -19.40 -5.89 -23.75
C VAL A 200 -19.54 -7.16 -22.91
N GLY A 201 -20.46 -8.03 -23.31
CA GLY A 201 -20.78 -9.25 -22.55
C GLY A 201 -19.61 -10.20 -22.30
N ALA A 202 -18.59 -10.21 -23.17
CA ALA A 202 -17.38 -11.02 -23.00
C ALA A 202 -16.56 -10.66 -21.75
N LEU A 203 -16.67 -9.42 -21.27
CA LEU A 203 -15.95 -8.93 -20.08
C LEU A 203 -16.73 -9.15 -18.79
N GLY A 204 -18.03 -9.37 -18.88
CA GLY A 204 -18.93 -9.49 -17.74
C GLY A 204 -19.37 -8.14 -17.18
N SER A 205 -20.14 -8.19 -16.11
CA SER A 205 -20.73 -7.03 -15.43
C SER A 205 -20.18 -6.93 -14.00
N LEU A 206 -19.71 -5.74 -13.63
CA LEU A 206 -19.30 -5.45 -12.26
C LEU A 206 -20.51 -5.44 -11.32
N LEU A 207 -21.67 -4.99 -11.79
CA LEU A 207 -22.89 -4.91 -10.99
C LEU A 207 -23.47 -6.29 -10.65
N ASP A 208 -23.29 -7.26 -11.54
CA ASP A 208 -23.82 -8.61 -11.40
C ASP A 208 -22.75 -9.62 -11.01
N HIS A 209 -21.50 -9.21 -10.90
CA HIS A 209 -20.33 -10.06 -10.61
C HIS A 209 -20.28 -11.27 -11.57
N THR A 210 -20.25 -11.01 -12.89
CA THR A 210 -20.26 -12.05 -13.92
C THR A 210 -19.05 -12.00 -14.83
N GLY A 211 -18.86 -13.06 -15.65
CA GLY A 211 -17.82 -13.15 -16.68
C GLY A 211 -16.39 -13.03 -16.14
N ALA A 212 -15.52 -12.40 -16.89
CA ALA A 212 -14.11 -12.22 -16.54
C ALA A 212 -13.90 -11.42 -15.25
N ILE A 213 -14.81 -10.50 -14.91
CA ILE A 213 -14.77 -9.77 -13.65
C ILE A 213 -14.93 -10.73 -12.46
N ALA A 214 -15.96 -11.59 -12.50
CA ALA A 214 -16.16 -12.59 -11.45
C ALA A 214 -15.00 -13.59 -11.35
N GLU A 215 -14.35 -13.93 -12.46
CA GLU A 215 -13.15 -14.77 -12.47
C GLU A 215 -11.97 -14.05 -11.77
N GLY A 216 -11.78 -12.77 -12.06
CA GLY A 216 -10.77 -11.93 -11.38
C GLY A 216 -11.04 -11.81 -9.88
N GLU A 217 -12.30 -11.58 -9.48
CA GLU A 217 -12.71 -11.51 -8.07
C GLU A 217 -12.46 -12.84 -7.34
N ARG A 218 -12.82 -13.97 -7.94
CA ARG A 218 -12.54 -15.31 -7.37
C ARG A 218 -11.04 -15.59 -7.27
N ASN A 219 -10.26 -15.24 -8.30
CA ASN A 219 -8.81 -15.38 -8.27
C ASN A 219 -8.19 -14.49 -7.17
N THR A 220 -8.67 -13.26 -7.04
CA THR A 220 -8.25 -12.35 -5.97
C THR A 220 -8.62 -12.88 -4.59
N ALA A 221 -9.83 -13.42 -4.40
CA ALA A 221 -10.22 -14.06 -3.14
C ALA A 221 -9.28 -15.21 -2.76
N ARG A 222 -8.90 -16.04 -3.73
CA ARG A 222 -7.91 -17.11 -3.55
C ARG A 222 -6.54 -16.56 -3.12
N ILE A 223 -6.06 -15.50 -3.77
CA ILE A 223 -4.76 -14.90 -3.48
C ILE A 223 -4.74 -14.28 -2.08
N PHE A 224 -5.80 -13.56 -1.70
CA PHE A 224 -5.91 -12.90 -0.39
C PHE A 224 -6.38 -13.86 0.73
N GLY A 225 -6.82 -15.08 0.40
CA GLY A 225 -7.34 -16.04 1.38
C GLY A 225 -8.69 -15.66 1.98
N SER A 226 -9.47 -14.82 1.30
CA SER A 226 -10.86 -14.49 1.65
C SER A 226 -11.84 -15.52 1.09
N ASP A 227 -13.04 -15.59 1.64
CA ASP A 227 -14.10 -16.42 1.08
C ASP A 227 -14.70 -15.76 -0.17
N GLU A 228 -14.86 -14.42 -0.15
CA GLU A 228 -15.33 -13.61 -1.25
C GLU A 228 -14.48 -12.34 -1.38
N THR A 229 -14.32 -11.85 -2.59
CA THR A 229 -13.73 -10.53 -2.87
C THR A 229 -14.54 -9.82 -3.93
N LEU A 230 -14.81 -8.53 -3.73
CA LEU A 230 -15.49 -7.66 -4.67
C LEU A 230 -14.58 -6.52 -5.09
N PHE A 231 -14.47 -6.25 -6.38
CA PHE A 231 -13.78 -5.08 -6.90
C PHE A 231 -14.66 -3.84 -6.80
N VAL A 232 -14.10 -2.72 -6.34
CA VAL A 232 -14.80 -1.45 -6.17
C VAL A 232 -14.03 -0.33 -6.86
N VAL A 233 -14.71 0.46 -7.67
CA VAL A 233 -14.12 1.54 -8.49
C VAL A 233 -14.34 2.94 -7.92
N GLY A 234 -14.78 3.05 -6.68
CA GLY A 234 -15.01 4.32 -5.97
C GLY A 234 -14.11 4.51 -4.75
N GLY A 235 -13.01 3.73 -4.63
CA GLY A 235 -12.11 3.73 -3.48
C GLY A 235 -12.75 3.14 -2.23
N THR A 236 -11.96 2.99 -1.16
CA THR A 236 -12.46 2.46 0.13
C THR A 236 -13.58 3.32 0.72
N SER A 237 -13.68 4.60 0.35
CA SER A 237 -14.83 5.41 0.74
C SER A 237 -16.17 4.82 0.26
N THR A 238 -16.18 4.22 -0.92
CA THR A 238 -17.33 3.49 -1.47
C THR A 238 -17.43 2.11 -0.84
N SER A 239 -16.34 1.38 -0.71
CA SER A 239 -16.31 0.06 -0.07
C SER A 239 -16.90 0.09 1.34
N ASN A 240 -16.52 1.09 2.15
CA ASN A 240 -17.07 1.28 3.50
C ASN A 240 -18.59 1.48 3.48
N LYS A 241 -19.10 2.31 2.57
CA LYS A 241 -20.55 2.54 2.45
C LYS A 241 -21.32 1.29 2.01
N ILE A 242 -20.73 0.50 1.10
CA ILE A 242 -21.30 -0.79 0.67
C ILE A 242 -21.43 -1.73 1.86
N VAL A 243 -20.35 -1.96 2.60
CA VAL A 243 -20.35 -2.82 3.79
C VAL A 243 -21.42 -2.36 4.78
N TRP A 244 -21.50 -1.07 5.05
CA TRP A 244 -22.45 -0.54 6.01
C TRP A 244 -23.90 -0.68 5.55
N HIS A 245 -24.23 -0.32 4.31
CA HIS A 245 -25.60 -0.50 3.79
C HIS A 245 -26.01 -1.97 3.68
N GLY A 246 -25.07 -2.86 3.43
CA GLY A 246 -25.36 -4.30 3.38
C GLY A 246 -25.57 -4.94 4.75
N MET A 247 -25.01 -4.33 5.83
CA MET A 247 -24.95 -4.97 7.14
C MET A 247 -25.62 -4.20 8.27
N VAL A 248 -25.89 -2.90 8.10
CA VAL A 248 -26.38 -2.00 9.15
C VAL A 248 -27.63 -1.25 8.69
N SER A 249 -28.57 -1.09 9.59
CA SER A 249 -29.84 -0.38 9.36
C SER A 249 -30.19 0.58 10.49
N LYS A 250 -31.25 1.37 10.29
CA LYS A 250 -31.75 2.33 11.29
C LYS A 250 -32.11 1.60 12.59
N GLY A 251 -31.57 2.13 13.70
CA GLY A 251 -31.79 1.57 15.03
C GLY A 251 -30.71 0.59 15.49
N ASP A 252 -29.78 0.19 14.62
CA ASP A 252 -28.65 -0.62 15.03
C ASP A 252 -27.63 0.19 15.86
N LEU A 253 -27.05 -0.47 16.86
CA LEU A 253 -25.87 0.06 17.57
C LEU A 253 -24.60 -0.37 16.86
N VAL A 254 -23.66 0.55 16.73
CA VAL A 254 -22.36 0.26 16.09
C VAL A 254 -21.23 0.80 16.98
N LEU A 255 -20.18 0.00 17.14
CA LEU A 255 -18.93 0.45 17.76
C LEU A 255 -18.05 1.09 16.70
N CYS A 256 -17.65 2.33 16.92
CA CYS A 256 -16.83 3.09 15.97
C CYS A 256 -15.52 3.53 16.60
N ASP A 257 -14.40 3.21 15.95
CA ASP A 257 -13.15 3.90 16.21
C ASP A 257 -13.33 5.41 16.00
N ARG A 258 -13.03 6.22 17.01
CA ARG A 258 -13.08 7.68 16.86
C ARG A 258 -12.12 8.20 15.80
N ASN A 259 -11.04 7.48 15.52
CA ASN A 259 -10.09 7.76 14.45
C ASN A 259 -10.54 7.20 13.08
N CYS A 260 -11.83 6.95 12.90
CA CYS A 260 -12.34 6.43 11.64
C CYS A 260 -12.27 7.45 10.50
N HIS A 261 -12.19 6.94 9.27
CA HIS A 261 -12.25 7.76 8.07
C HIS A 261 -13.63 8.43 7.91
N LYS A 262 -13.67 9.60 7.28
CA LYS A 262 -14.92 10.38 7.05
C LYS A 262 -16.03 9.56 6.37
N SER A 263 -15.70 8.55 5.56
CA SER A 263 -16.70 7.65 4.95
C SER A 263 -17.51 6.86 5.98
N ILE A 264 -16.95 6.56 7.15
CA ILE A 264 -17.68 5.90 8.24
C ILE A 264 -18.72 6.86 8.84
N LEU A 265 -18.37 8.14 9.05
CA LEU A 265 -19.35 9.16 9.44
C LEU A 265 -20.49 9.28 8.41
N HIS A 266 -20.14 9.30 7.12
CA HIS A 266 -21.16 9.30 6.06
C HIS A 266 -22.03 8.03 6.11
N SER A 267 -21.45 6.87 6.41
CA SER A 267 -22.19 5.62 6.55
C SER A 267 -23.15 5.67 7.76
N LEU A 268 -22.74 6.25 8.90
CA LEU A 268 -23.62 6.50 10.05
C LEU A 268 -24.82 7.39 9.68
N ILE A 269 -24.56 8.46 8.91
CA ILE A 269 -25.61 9.37 8.45
C ILE A 269 -26.60 8.62 7.54
N MET A 270 -26.10 7.83 6.59
CA MET A 270 -26.90 7.18 5.57
C MET A 270 -27.71 5.99 6.12
N THR A 271 -27.15 5.23 7.07
CA THR A 271 -27.81 4.07 7.68
C THR A 271 -28.74 4.45 8.84
N GLY A 272 -28.53 5.59 9.47
CA GLY A 272 -29.27 5.99 10.67
C GLY A 272 -28.89 5.19 11.92
N ALA A 273 -27.75 4.54 11.94
CA ALA A 273 -27.24 3.80 13.09
C ALA A 273 -26.83 4.72 14.23
N THR A 274 -26.82 4.18 15.45
CA THR A 274 -26.37 4.87 16.68
C THR A 274 -24.94 4.46 17.02
N PRO A 275 -23.95 5.36 16.92
CA PRO A 275 -22.56 5.06 17.25
C PRO A 275 -22.29 5.06 18.74
N ILE A 276 -21.44 4.11 19.16
CA ILE A 276 -20.75 4.09 20.43
C ILE A 276 -19.27 4.20 20.12
N TYR A 277 -18.63 5.30 20.53
CA TYR A 277 -17.24 5.54 20.16
C TYR A 277 -16.24 4.83 21.07
N LEU A 278 -15.27 4.18 20.45
CA LEU A 278 -14.04 3.73 21.07
C LEU A 278 -12.99 4.83 20.88
N VAL A 279 -12.42 5.30 21.99
CA VAL A 279 -11.50 6.45 21.94
C VAL A 279 -10.06 5.94 22.02
N PRO A 280 -9.26 6.14 20.95
CA PRO A 280 -7.86 5.82 20.99
C PRO A 280 -7.07 6.84 21.82
N SER A 281 -5.91 6.42 22.31
CA SER A 281 -4.96 7.31 23.00
C SER A 281 -4.30 8.29 22.03
N ARG A 282 -3.56 9.26 22.55
CA ARG A 282 -2.69 10.15 21.79
C ARG A 282 -1.42 10.41 22.59
N ASN A 283 -0.24 10.23 21.98
CA ASN A 283 1.02 10.47 22.67
C ASN A 283 1.42 11.96 22.69
N GLY A 284 2.51 12.26 23.38
CA GLY A 284 3.04 13.63 23.48
C GLY A 284 3.53 14.22 22.16
N LEU A 285 3.87 13.39 21.18
CA LEU A 285 4.26 13.81 19.82
C LEU A 285 3.03 14.14 18.93
N GLY A 286 1.82 13.94 19.43
CA GLY A 286 0.60 14.12 18.66
C GLY A 286 0.22 12.95 17.78
N ILE A 287 0.90 11.83 17.86
CA ILE A 287 0.58 10.59 17.14
C ILE A 287 -0.66 9.97 17.78
N ILE A 288 -1.65 9.63 16.95
CA ILE A 288 -2.86 8.94 17.41
C ILE A 288 -2.49 7.50 17.72
N GLY A 289 -2.75 7.09 18.93
CA GLY A 289 -2.39 5.80 19.49
C GLY A 289 -3.49 4.75 19.35
N PRO A 290 -3.31 3.61 20.02
CA PRO A 290 -4.30 2.55 19.99
C PRO A 290 -5.50 2.86 20.91
N ILE A 291 -6.63 2.26 20.55
CA ILE A 291 -7.73 1.95 21.46
C ILE A 291 -7.21 0.92 22.47
N SER A 292 -7.38 1.12 23.76
CA SER A 292 -6.90 0.16 24.75
C SER A 292 -7.61 -1.19 24.62
N ARG A 293 -6.90 -2.27 24.93
CA ARG A 293 -7.41 -3.65 24.81
C ARG A 293 -8.69 -3.88 25.62
N GLU A 294 -8.80 -3.23 26.76
CA GLU A 294 -9.94 -3.33 27.68
C GLU A 294 -11.23 -2.83 27.03
N GLN A 295 -11.16 -1.86 26.12
CA GLN A 295 -12.33 -1.32 25.42
C GLN A 295 -13.00 -2.34 24.48
N PHE A 296 -12.30 -3.43 24.11
CA PHE A 296 -12.84 -4.52 23.30
C PHE A 296 -13.47 -5.66 24.13
N THR A 297 -13.45 -5.58 25.47
CA THR A 297 -14.09 -6.61 26.28
C THR A 297 -15.60 -6.47 26.27
N PRO A 298 -16.36 -7.59 26.31
CA PRO A 298 -17.83 -7.55 26.37
C PRO A 298 -18.36 -6.71 27.54
N GLU A 299 -17.67 -6.72 28.67
CA GLU A 299 -18.04 -5.93 29.84
C GLU A 299 -17.91 -4.42 29.59
N SER A 300 -16.77 -3.96 29.06
CA SER A 300 -16.55 -2.56 28.71
C SER A 300 -17.56 -2.08 27.67
N ILE A 301 -17.88 -2.92 26.68
CA ILE A 301 -18.87 -2.61 25.66
C ILE A 301 -20.27 -2.44 26.28
N ARG A 302 -20.70 -3.36 27.14
CA ARG A 302 -21.98 -3.24 27.85
C ARG A 302 -22.06 -1.96 28.68
N GLN A 303 -20.98 -1.60 29.38
CA GLN A 303 -20.92 -0.36 30.16
C GLN A 303 -21.06 0.89 29.27
N LYS A 304 -20.35 0.93 28.13
CA LYS A 304 -20.45 2.04 27.17
C LYS A 304 -21.86 2.16 26.56
N VAL A 305 -22.48 1.03 26.21
CA VAL A 305 -23.86 1.01 25.71
C VAL A 305 -24.82 1.52 26.78
N ALA A 306 -24.70 1.04 28.02
CA ALA A 306 -25.56 1.48 29.13
C ALA A 306 -25.38 2.98 29.46
N ALA A 307 -24.18 3.53 29.28
CA ALA A 307 -23.88 4.93 29.50
C ALA A 307 -24.39 5.85 28.38
N SER A 308 -24.71 5.32 27.20
CA SER A 308 -25.17 6.13 26.07
C SER A 308 -26.66 6.47 26.17
N PRO A 309 -27.06 7.73 26.24
CA PRO A 309 -28.47 8.10 26.24
C PRO A 309 -29.24 7.61 25.02
N LEU A 310 -28.58 7.65 23.84
CA LEU A 310 -29.19 7.28 22.55
C LEU A 310 -29.34 5.77 22.38
N ALA A 311 -28.59 4.96 23.13
CA ALA A 311 -28.69 3.51 23.06
C ALA A 311 -29.97 2.98 23.75
N LYS A 312 -30.60 3.75 24.61
CA LYS A 312 -31.87 3.39 25.28
C LYS A 312 -33.05 3.20 24.29
N GLU A 313 -32.93 3.79 23.10
CA GLU A 313 -33.93 3.68 22.05
C GLU A 313 -33.71 2.46 21.13
N THR A 314 -32.70 1.62 21.44
CA THR A 314 -32.31 0.47 20.65
C THR A 314 -32.54 -0.83 21.43
N ASN A 315 -32.37 -1.98 20.76
CA ASN A 315 -32.46 -3.30 21.43
C ASN A 315 -31.21 -3.64 22.27
N GLY A 316 -30.23 -2.73 22.36
CA GLY A 316 -28.99 -2.89 23.15
C GLY A 316 -27.94 -3.82 22.53
N LYS A 317 -28.26 -4.51 21.42
CA LYS A 317 -27.30 -5.39 20.74
C LYS A 317 -26.44 -4.60 19.76
N VAL A 318 -25.13 -4.81 19.84
CA VAL A 318 -24.20 -4.19 18.89
C VAL A 318 -24.15 -4.99 17.59
N ARG A 319 -24.46 -4.32 16.49
CA ARG A 319 -24.50 -4.94 15.16
C ARG A 319 -23.12 -5.05 14.54
N LEU A 320 -22.34 -3.98 14.57
CA LEU A 320 -21.07 -3.86 13.85
C LEU A 320 -20.02 -3.18 14.72
N LEU A 321 -18.78 -3.63 14.62
CA LEU A 321 -17.58 -2.94 15.08
C LEU A 321 -16.76 -2.53 13.85
N VAL A 322 -16.38 -1.24 13.74
CA VAL A 322 -15.40 -0.76 12.76
C VAL A 322 -14.14 -0.25 13.44
N ILE A 323 -12.98 -0.69 12.95
CA ILE A 323 -11.64 -0.28 13.39
C ILE A 323 -10.83 0.15 12.18
N THR A 324 -10.12 1.28 12.30
CA THR A 324 -9.08 1.69 11.34
C THR A 324 -7.82 0.85 11.59
N ASN A 325 -7.48 -0.03 10.63
CA ASN A 325 -6.33 -0.93 10.70
C ASN A 325 -5.59 -0.93 9.34
N SER A 326 -4.40 -0.33 9.17
CA SER A 326 -3.63 0.36 10.18
C SER A 326 -3.85 1.88 10.11
N THR A 327 -3.42 2.59 11.17
CA THR A 327 -3.45 4.05 11.19
C THR A 327 -2.41 4.66 10.24
N TYR A 328 -2.47 5.97 10.00
CA TYR A 328 -1.47 6.70 9.20
C TYR A 328 -0.04 6.49 9.70
N ASP A 329 0.16 6.53 11.02
CA ASP A 329 1.49 6.39 11.63
C ASP A 329 1.90 4.91 11.79
N GLY A 330 1.11 3.96 11.28
CA GLY A 330 1.47 2.55 11.18
C GLY A 330 1.06 1.69 12.36
N LEU A 331 0.13 2.11 13.21
CA LEU A 331 -0.36 1.25 14.29
C LEU A 331 -1.32 0.19 13.74
N CYS A 332 -0.94 -1.08 13.94
CA CYS A 332 -1.67 -2.26 13.51
C CYS A 332 -2.13 -3.05 14.73
N TYR A 333 -3.42 -3.33 14.83
CA TYR A 333 -3.97 -4.09 15.96
C TYR A 333 -3.72 -5.60 15.80
N ASN A 334 -3.52 -6.29 16.92
CA ASN A 334 -3.62 -7.74 16.97
C ASN A 334 -5.09 -8.14 16.76
N VAL A 335 -5.44 -8.35 15.48
CA VAL A 335 -6.80 -8.66 15.05
C VAL A 335 -7.30 -9.97 15.61
N ASP A 336 -6.42 -10.99 15.70
CA ASP A 336 -6.77 -12.29 16.23
C ASP A 336 -7.17 -12.20 17.71
N ALA A 337 -6.41 -11.41 18.49
CA ALA A 337 -6.75 -11.17 19.88
C ALA A 337 -8.07 -10.38 20.03
N ILE A 338 -8.34 -9.42 19.17
CA ILE A 338 -9.61 -8.66 19.17
C ILE A 338 -10.78 -9.58 18.84
N LYS A 339 -10.68 -10.43 17.82
CA LYS A 339 -11.72 -11.41 17.46
C LYS A 339 -12.05 -12.35 18.64
N GLN A 340 -11.02 -12.81 19.36
CA GLN A 340 -11.19 -13.66 20.55
C GLN A 340 -11.85 -12.90 21.71
N LEU A 341 -11.43 -11.66 22.00
CA LEU A 341 -11.98 -10.85 23.09
C LEU A 341 -13.46 -10.52 22.89
N LEU A 342 -13.85 -10.21 21.67
CA LEU A 342 -15.24 -9.84 21.35
C LEU A 342 -16.22 -10.99 21.44
N GLY A 343 -15.79 -12.22 21.16
CA GLY A 343 -16.64 -13.41 21.19
C GLY A 343 -17.87 -13.24 20.30
N ASP A 344 -19.07 -13.25 20.91
CA ASP A 344 -20.38 -13.08 20.26
C ASP A 344 -20.99 -11.68 20.45
N THR A 345 -20.19 -10.74 20.93
CA THR A 345 -20.66 -9.39 21.27
C THR A 345 -21.15 -8.61 20.04
N VAL A 346 -20.60 -8.88 18.87
CA VAL A 346 -20.93 -8.21 17.61
C VAL A 346 -21.24 -9.23 16.51
N ASP A 347 -22.11 -8.87 15.57
CA ASP A 347 -22.45 -9.72 14.42
C ASP A 347 -21.49 -9.53 13.23
N VAL A 348 -20.88 -8.35 13.13
CA VAL A 348 -20.02 -7.93 12.01
C VAL A 348 -18.76 -7.25 12.51
N LEU A 349 -17.62 -7.67 11.96
CA LEU A 349 -16.32 -7.01 12.13
C LEU A 349 -15.95 -6.31 10.81
N HIS A 350 -15.65 -5.04 10.88
CA HIS A 350 -15.19 -4.26 9.74
C HIS A 350 -13.83 -3.63 10.03
N PHE A 351 -12.80 -4.13 9.38
CA PHE A 351 -11.47 -3.55 9.41
C PHE A 351 -11.31 -2.61 8.20
N ASP A 352 -11.27 -1.31 8.48
CA ASP A 352 -10.90 -0.32 7.45
C ASP A 352 -9.38 -0.37 7.26
N GLU A 353 -8.96 -1.18 6.31
CA GLU A 353 -7.58 -1.45 5.94
C GLU A 353 -7.15 -0.67 4.68
N ALA A 354 -7.72 0.52 4.48
CA ALA A 354 -7.44 1.34 3.31
C ALA A 354 -5.95 1.60 3.07
N TRP A 355 -5.10 1.48 4.08
CA TRP A 355 -3.65 1.69 4.05
C TRP A 355 -2.86 0.41 4.34
N TYR A 356 -3.44 -0.79 4.14
CA TYR A 356 -2.85 -2.01 4.68
C TYR A 356 -2.99 -3.26 3.80
N ALA A 357 -3.30 -3.08 2.50
CA ALA A 357 -3.59 -4.17 1.56
C ALA A 357 -2.45 -5.19 1.36
N TYR A 358 -1.20 -4.83 1.64
CA TYR A 358 -0.01 -5.69 1.50
C TYR A 358 0.22 -6.64 2.69
N ALA A 359 -0.40 -6.38 3.83
CA ALA A 359 -0.07 -7.05 5.09
C ALA A 359 -0.25 -8.58 5.04
N ASN A 360 -1.28 -9.06 4.35
CA ASN A 360 -1.58 -10.49 4.23
C ASN A 360 -0.48 -11.31 3.51
N PHE A 361 0.50 -10.66 2.91
CA PHE A 361 1.49 -11.34 2.06
C PHE A 361 2.86 -11.52 2.73
N HIS A 362 2.99 -11.13 4.00
CA HIS A 362 4.25 -11.24 4.71
C HIS A 362 4.06 -11.61 6.18
N GLU A 363 4.83 -12.59 6.66
CA GLU A 363 4.78 -13.14 8.03
C GLU A 363 5.02 -12.10 9.13
N PHE A 364 5.62 -10.96 8.78
CA PHE A 364 5.80 -9.86 9.73
C PHE A 364 4.46 -9.36 10.30
N TYR A 365 3.39 -9.44 9.51
CA TYR A 365 2.06 -8.94 9.86
C TYR A 365 1.07 -10.05 10.31
N ASP A 366 1.52 -11.29 10.46
CA ASP A 366 0.65 -12.41 10.85
C ASP A 366 -0.09 -12.11 12.16
N GLY A 367 -1.42 -12.24 12.13
CA GLY A 367 -2.33 -11.93 13.22
C GLY A 367 -2.72 -10.46 13.39
N TYR A 368 -2.17 -9.55 12.54
CA TYR A 368 -2.41 -8.11 12.62
C TYR A 368 -3.23 -7.54 11.45
N HIS A 369 -3.83 -8.36 10.62
CA HIS A 369 -4.71 -7.94 9.51
C HIS A 369 -6.06 -8.67 9.56
N GLY A 370 -7.09 -8.05 8.96
CA GLY A 370 -8.49 -8.46 9.12
C GLY A 370 -8.83 -9.82 8.51
N ILE A 371 -8.28 -10.11 7.33
CA ILE A 371 -8.50 -11.37 6.61
C ILE A 371 -7.23 -12.20 6.66
N SER A 372 -7.36 -13.45 7.01
CA SER A 372 -6.27 -14.43 7.05
C SER A 372 -6.72 -15.75 6.45
N SER A 373 -5.85 -16.36 5.66
CA SER A 373 -6.03 -17.72 5.15
C SER A 373 -5.88 -18.78 6.25
N ALA A 374 -5.23 -18.46 7.36
CA ALA A 374 -5.06 -19.35 8.49
C ALA A 374 -6.38 -19.49 9.27
N ARG A 375 -6.87 -20.73 9.41
CA ARG A 375 -8.15 -21.03 10.07
C ARG A 375 -8.30 -20.53 11.52
N PRO A 376 -7.28 -20.51 12.40
CA PRO A 376 -7.44 -19.98 13.75
C PRO A 376 -7.88 -18.53 13.82
N ALA A 377 -7.66 -17.76 12.76
CA ALA A 377 -7.98 -16.33 12.69
C ALA A 377 -9.43 -16.02 12.29
N ARG A 378 -10.28 -17.01 12.00
CA ARG A 378 -11.71 -16.76 11.75
C ARG A 378 -12.43 -16.42 13.04
N SER A 379 -13.31 -15.42 12.97
CA SER A 379 -14.25 -15.19 14.07
C SER A 379 -15.26 -16.35 14.15
N PRO A 380 -15.52 -16.90 15.33
CA PRO A 380 -16.53 -17.96 15.47
C PRO A 380 -17.96 -17.46 15.22
N HIS A 381 -18.23 -16.17 15.41
CA HIS A 381 -19.57 -15.59 15.37
C HIS A 381 -19.75 -14.52 14.31
N ALA A 382 -18.84 -13.57 14.20
CA ALA A 382 -18.99 -12.40 13.35
C ALA A 382 -18.47 -12.62 11.93
N ILE A 383 -19.23 -12.16 10.92
CA ILE A 383 -18.71 -12.01 9.56
C ILE A 383 -17.67 -10.90 9.56
N THR A 384 -16.51 -11.15 8.98
CA THR A 384 -15.42 -10.18 8.91
C THR A 384 -15.31 -9.57 7.52
N PHE A 385 -15.24 -8.25 7.46
CA PHE A 385 -14.93 -7.48 6.27
C PHE A 385 -13.59 -6.78 6.44
N ALA A 386 -12.77 -6.80 5.38
CA ALA A 386 -11.62 -5.91 5.23
C ALA A 386 -11.82 -5.07 3.97
N THR A 387 -11.81 -3.75 4.11
CA THR A 387 -11.92 -2.82 2.99
C THR A 387 -10.56 -2.20 2.72
N GLN A 388 -10.03 -2.42 1.51
CA GLN A 388 -8.65 -2.07 1.17
C GLN A 388 -8.61 -1.17 -0.06
N SER A 389 -7.91 -0.01 0.02
CA SER A 389 -7.60 0.79 -1.17
C SER A 389 -6.41 0.15 -1.88
N THR A 390 -6.69 -0.57 -2.96
CA THR A 390 -5.67 -1.23 -3.77
C THR A 390 -4.62 -0.24 -4.28
N HIS A 391 -5.08 0.95 -4.72
CA HIS A 391 -4.23 2.00 -5.29
C HIS A 391 -3.27 2.69 -4.32
N LYS A 392 -3.45 2.55 -3.00
CA LYS A 392 -2.60 3.27 -2.04
C LYS A 392 -1.23 2.63 -1.86
N LEU A 393 -1.19 1.30 -1.74
CA LEU A 393 0.04 0.58 -1.41
C LEU A 393 0.33 -0.63 -2.30
N LEU A 394 -0.65 -1.11 -3.07
CA LEU A 394 -0.43 -2.01 -4.18
C LEU A 394 -0.38 -1.23 -5.50
N ALA A 395 0.06 -1.88 -6.58
CA ALA A 395 0.20 -1.26 -7.89
C ALA A 395 -1.13 -1.22 -8.66
N ALA A 396 -1.97 -0.22 -8.39
CA ALA A 396 -3.26 -0.07 -9.05
C ALA A 396 -3.59 1.40 -9.35
N LEU A 397 -4.55 1.62 -10.26
CA LEU A 397 -5.03 2.97 -10.60
C LEU A 397 -5.83 3.58 -9.45
N SER A 398 -5.78 4.90 -9.31
CA SER A 398 -6.59 5.62 -8.31
C SER A 398 -8.07 5.21 -8.40
N GLN A 399 -8.76 5.23 -7.26
CA GLN A 399 -10.13 4.75 -7.05
C GLN A 399 -10.27 3.21 -6.97
N SER A 400 -9.28 2.41 -7.33
CA SER A 400 -9.35 0.96 -7.13
C SER A 400 -9.38 0.61 -5.63
N SER A 401 -10.30 -0.26 -5.26
CA SER A 401 -10.47 -0.78 -3.91
C SER A 401 -11.04 -2.20 -3.96
N MET A 402 -10.91 -2.91 -2.85
CA MET A 402 -11.45 -4.26 -2.70
C MET A 402 -12.22 -4.37 -1.39
N ILE A 403 -13.30 -5.15 -1.41
CA ILE A 403 -13.98 -5.63 -0.20
C ILE A 403 -13.68 -7.11 -0.10
N HIS A 404 -12.95 -7.50 0.93
CA HIS A 404 -12.72 -8.90 1.25
C HIS A 404 -13.67 -9.35 2.35
N VAL A 405 -14.25 -10.52 2.20
CA VAL A 405 -15.21 -11.10 3.14
C VAL A 405 -14.66 -12.42 3.67
N GLN A 406 -14.72 -12.59 4.98
CA GLN A 406 -14.50 -13.87 5.62
C GLN A 406 -15.76 -14.25 6.43
N HIS A 407 -16.38 -15.34 6.03
CA HIS A 407 -17.52 -15.89 6.76
C HIS A 407 -17.10 -16.33 8.16
N SER A 408 -18.01 -16.26 9.12
CA SER A 408 -17.76 -16.86 10.43
C SER A 408 -18.00 -18.38 10.37
N GLU A 409 -17.71 -19.06 11.46
CA GLU A 409 -18.03 -20.50 11.58
C GLU A 409 -19.55 -20.74 11.55
N LYS A 410 -20.35 -19.79 12.04
CA LYS A 410 -21.81 -19.92 12.22
C LYS A 410 -22.64 -19.17 11.19
N GLN A 411 -22.07 -18.14 10.53
CA GLN A 411 -22.82 -17.28 9.63
C GLN A 411 -22.09 -17.12 8.29
N ARG A 412 -22.84 -17.21 7.21
CA ARG A 412 -22.40 -16.87 5.86
C ARG A 412 -23.11 -15.61 5.39
N LEU A 413 -22.39 -14.78 4.65
CA LEU A 413 -22.97 -13.62 3.99
C LEU A 413 -23.91 -14.10 2.85
N ASP A 414 -25.10 -13.56 2.82
CA ASP A 414 -26.00 -13.67 1.66
C ASP A 414 -25.52 -12.67 0.60
N MET A 415 -24.80 -13.17 -0.39
CA MET A 415 -24.21 -12.36 -1.44
C MET A 415 -25.25 -11.69 -2.32
N ALA A 416 -26.37 -12.33 -2.62
CA ALA A 416 -27.43 -11.74 -3.44
C ALA A 416 -28.03 -10.50 -2.75
N ARG A 417 -28.29 -10.60 -1.46
CA ARG A 417 -28.76 -9.45 -0.66
C ARG A 417 -27.70 -8.38 -0.47
N PHE A 418 -26.43 -8.76 -0.29
CA PHE A 418 -25.32 -7.82 -0.15
C PHE A 418 -25.08 -7.04 -1.45
N ASN A 419 -25.31 -7.66 -2.60
CA ASN A 419 -25.18 -7.03 -3.92
C ASN A 419 -26.13 -5.86 -4.12
N GLU A 420 -27.30 -5.83 -3.50
CA GLU A 420 -28.19 -4.66 -3.53
C GLU A 420 -27.50 -3.41 -2.93
N ALA A 421 -26.77 -3.58 -1.83
CA ALA A 421 -25.97 -2.50 -1.27
C ALA A 421 -24.80 -2.11 -2.17
N PHE A 422 -24.19 -3.07 -2.85
CA PHE A 422 -23.13 -2.81 -3.82
C PHE A 422 -23.64 -1.96 -4.98
N MET A 423 -24.79 -2.33 -5.56
CA MET A 423 -25.43 -1.60 -6.67
C MET A 423 -25.83 -0.18 -6.29
N MET A 424 -26.28 0.07 -5.04
CA MET A 424 -26.62 1.42 -4.58
C MET A 424 -25.44 2.40 -4.61
N HIS A 425 -24.20 1.91 -4.56
CA HIS A 425 -23.00 2.73 -4.49
C HIS A 425 -22.10 2.63 -5.72
N THR A 426 -22.50 1.83 -6.70
CA THR A 426 -21.68 1.58 -7.89
C THR A 426 -22.33 2.18 -9.13
N SER A 427 -21.54 2.87 -9.95
CA SER A 427 -21.98 3.37 -11.25
C SER A 427 -22.39 2.22 -12.17
N THR A 428 -23.44 2.40 -12.96
CA THR A 428 -23.79 1.51 -14.07
C THR A 428 -22.78 1.55 -15.23
N SER A 429 -21.84 2.49 -15.18
CA SER A 429 -20.75 2.65 -16.17
C SER A 429 -19.39 2.69 -15.45
N PRO A 430 -18.95 1.58 -14.83
CA PRO A 430 -17.67 1.54 -14.14
C PRO A 430 -16.51 1.60 -15.14
N GLN A 431 -15.41 2.20 -14.74
CA GLN A 431 -14.20 2.29 -15.56
C GLN A 431 -13.43 0.95 -15.52
N TYR A 432 -13.37 0.26 -16.64
CA TYR A 432 -12.83 -1.11 -16.74
C TYR A 432 -11.32 -1.19 -16.51
N GLY A 433 -10.56 -0.15 -16.85
CA GLY A 433 -9.13 -0.08 -16.52
C GLY A 433 -8.86 -0.08 -15.02
N ILE A 434 -9.75 0.54 -14.21
CA ILE A 434 -9.65 0.49 -12.75
C ILE A 434 -9.92 -0.93 -12.24
N ILE A 435 -10.94 -1.61 -12.78
CA ILE A 435 -11.27 -3.00 -12.43
C ILE A 435 -10.07 -3.91 -12.76
N ALA A 436 -9.54 -3.80 -13.99
CA ALA A 436 -8.37 -4.57 -14.42
C ALA A 436 -7.13 -4.30 -13.56
N SER A 437 -6.97 -3.06 -13.07
CA SER A 437 -5.85 -2.74 -12.17
C SER A 437 -5.97 -3.41 -10.79
N CYS A 438 -7.19 -3.67 -10.29
CA CYS A 438 -7.39 -4.49 -9.11
C CYS A 438 -6.90 -5.94 -9.34
N ASP A 439 -7.30 -6.52 -10.46
CA ASP A 439 -6.92 -7.89 -10.83
C ASP A 439 -5.40 -8.05 -10.99
N VAL A 440 -4.76 -7.10 -11.70
CA VAL A 440 -3.29 -7.06 -11.86
C VAL A 440 -2.58 -6.90 -10.52
N ALA A 441 -3.04 -5.97 -9.67
CA ALA A 441 -2.45 -5.75 -8.37
C ALA A 441 -2.53 -7.01 -7.48
N ALA A 442 -3.65 -7.72 -7.52
CA ALA A 442 -3.80 -8.99 -6.82
C ALA A 442 -2.84 -10.06 -7.37
N ALA A 443 -2.74 -10.19 -8.70
CA ALA A 443 -1.84 -11.15 -9.33
C ALA A 443 -0.37 -10.88 -8.99
N MET A 444 0.06 -9.62 -8.88
CA MET A 444 1.40 -9.24 -8.43
C MET A 444 1.70 -9.71 -7.00
N MET A 445 0.67 -9.85 -6.18
CA MET A 445 0.80 -10.31 -4.79
C MET A 445 0.72 -11.83 -4.63
N GLU A 446 0.53 -12.60 -5.71
CA GLU A 446 0.52 -14.06 -5.63
C GLU A 446 1.89 -14.58 -5.15
N GLN A 447 1.85 -15.53 -4.23
CA GLN A 447 3.07 -16.11 -3.65
C GLN A 447 3.86 -16.90 -4.70
N PRO A 448 5.20 -16.85 -4.68
CA PRO A 448 6.07 -16.21 -3.67
C PRO A 448 6.38 -14.73 -3.93
N ALA A 449 5.98 -14.18 -5.09
CA ALA A 449 6.34 -12.83 -5.53
C ALA A 449 5.83 -11.74 -4.56
N GLY A 450 4.61 -11.87 -4.06
CA GLY A 450 4.01 -10.92 -3.11
C GLY A 450 4.86 -10.75 -1.84
N ARG A 451 5.32 -11.86 -1.27
CA ARG A 451 6.22 -11.83 -0.10
C ARG A 451 7.52 -11.09 -0.41
N ALA A 452 8.12 -11.36 -1.57
CA ALA A 452 9.37 -10.71 -1.97
C ALA A 452 9.21 -9.19 -2.16
N LEU A 453 8.09 -8.74 -2.75
CA LEU A 453 7.79 -7.31 -2.93
C LEU A 453 7.58 -6.59 -1.59
N VAL A 454 6.88 -7.22 -0.65
CA VAL A 454 6.67 -6.65 0.70
C VAL A 454 8.00 -6.62 1.48
N GLN A 455 8.80 -7.69 1.41
CA GLN A 455 10.12 -7.73 2.05
C GLN A 455 11.03 -6.61 1.54
N GLU A 456 11.09 -6.40 0.22
CA GLU A 456 11.87 -5.31 -0.37
C GLU A 456 11.41 -3.94 0.15
N THR A 457 10.10 -3.73 0.24
CA THR A 457 9.53 -2.48 0.76
C THR A 457 9.93 -2.25 2.22
N ILE A 458 9.90 -3.30 3.04
CA ILE A 458 10.38 -3.27 4.43
C ILE A 458 11.88 -2.94 4.47
N ASP A 459 12.70 -3.60 3.65
CA ASP A 459 14.15 -3.42 3.62
C ASP A 459 14.56 -2.00 3.22
N GLU A 460 13.86 -1.40 2.25
CA GLU A 460 14.06 0.01 1.86
C GLU A 460 13.70 0.98 3.00
N ALA A 461 12.56 0.76 3.67
CA ALA A 461 12.16 1.56 4.82
C ALA A 461 13.17 1.47 5.98
N LEU A 462 13.66 0.27 6.27
CA LEU A 462 14.67 0.03 7.30
C LEU A 462 16.03 0.64 6.91
N SER A 463 16.39 0.61 5.63
CA SER A 463 17.62 1.23 5.12
C SER A 463 17.58 2.75 5.29
N PHE A 464 16.44 3.37 4.98
CA PHE A 464 16.20 4.79 5.25
C PHE A 464 16.33 5.13 6.74
N ARG A 465 15.69 4.35 7.62
CA ARG A 465 15.75 4.55 9.08
C ARG A 465 17.18 4.46 9.62
N ARG A 466 17.96 3.49 9.11
CA ARG A 466 19.40 3.38 9.44
C ARG A 466 20.19 4.58 8.92
N ALA A 467 19.92 5.06 7.71
CA ALA A 467 20.57 6.25 7.16
C ALA A 467 20.27 7.48 8.00
N MET A 468 19.03 7.71 8.43
CA MET A 468 18.68 8.81 9.33
C MET A 468 19.42 8.74 10.67
N THR A 469 19.52 7.55 11.27
CA THR A 469 20.26 7.31 12.51
C THR A 469 21.77 7.58 12.32
N ALA A 470 22.34 7.16 11.18
CA ALA A 470 23.74 7.38 10.87
C ALA A 470 24.07 8.87 10.70
N VAL A 471 23.22 9.62 10.00
CA VAL A 471 23.37 11.10 9.84
C VAL A 471 23.31 11.78 11.21
N LYS A 472 22.36 11.41 12.06
CA LYS A 472 22.25 11.95 13.43
C LYS A 472 23.55 11.76 14.24
N LYS A 473 24.14 10.58 14.17
CA LYS A 473 25.44 10.29 14.82
C LYS A 473 26.61 11.13 14.25
N GLN A 474 26.65 11.30 12.92
CA GLN A 474 27.68 12.11 12.26
C GLN A 474 27.59 13.59 12.65
N MET A 475 26.40 14.07 12.95
CA MET A 475 26.17 15.42 13.47
C MET A 475 26.40 15.53 14.98
N ASN A 476 27.06 14.55 15.62
CA ASN A 476 27.36 14.49 17.04
C ASN A 476 26.14 14.69 17.95
N ASP A 477 25.05 14.02 17.61
CA ASP A 477 23.74 14.16 18.27
C ASP A 477 23.28 15.64 18.42
N SER A 478 23.81 16.52 17.57
CA SER A 478 23.35 17.89 17.50
C SER A 478 21.85 17.88 17.16
N TRP A 479 21.18 18.97 17.51
CA TRP A 479 19.77 19.20 17.26
C TRP A 479 19.41 18.96 15.79
N TRP A 480 18.80 17.77 15.49
CA TRP A 480 18.56 17.20 14.18
C TRP A 480 17.21 16.53 14.11
N PHE A 481 16.77 16.17 12.90
CA PHE A 481 15.57 15.35 12.66
C PHE A 481 15.77 13.93 13.20
N ASP A 482 14.68 13.32 13.67
CA ASP A 482 14.67 11.95 14.15
C ASP A 482 13.60 11.14 13.45
N VAL A 483 13.54 9.86 13.71
CA VAL A 483 12.49 8.96 13.21
C VAL A 483 11.80 8.32 14.41
N TRP A 484 10.48 8.32 14.40
CA TRP A 484 9.70 7.59 15.38
C TRP A 484 9.84 6.08 15.16
N GLN A 485 10.61 5.41 16.01
CA GLN A 485 11.03 4.02 15.83
C GLN A 485 11.55 3.41 17.13
N PRO A 486 11.62 2.06 17.24
CA PRO A 486 12.31 1.38 18.33
C PRO A 486 13.77 1.77 18.45
N GLU A 487 14.29 1.90 19.69
CA GLU A 487 15.66 2.38 19.94
C GLU A 487 16.79 1.52 19.34
N PRO A 488 16.69 0.18 19.20
CA PRO A 488 17.83 -0.62 18.74
C PRO A 488 18.03 -0.69 17.22
N MET A 489 17.51 0.26 16.44
CA MET A 489 17.64 0.24 14.97
C MET A 489 19.08 0.20 14.43
N ALA A 490 20.07 0.51 15.26
CA ALA A 490 21.48 0.47 14.87
C ALA A 490 22.17 -0.90 15.09
N ALA A 491 21.56 -1.83 15.80
CA ALA A 491 22.31 -2.94 16.38
C ALA A 491 21.87 -4.36 16.06
N GLN A 492 20.81 -4.64 15.25
CA GLN A 492 20.51 -6.04 14.90
C GLN A 492 19.07 -6.32 14.48
N PRO A 493 18.80 -7.51 13.90
CA PRO A 493 18.05 -7.53 12.66
C PRO A 493 16.75 -6.75 12.84
N ALA A 494 16.74 -5.57 12.28
CA ALA A 494 15.59 -4.66 12.29
C ALA A 494 14.31 -5.34 11.73
N ASN A 495 14.46 -6.52 11.14
CA ASN A 495 13.40 -7.37 10.61
C ASN A 495 12.68 -8.20 11.69
N ASP A 496 13.18 -8.23 12.93
CA ASP A 496 12.48 -8.96 14.00
C ASP A 496 11.24 -8.17 14.46
N ARG A 497 10.06 -8.74 14.16
CA ARG A 497 8.76 -8.20 14.57
C ARG A 497 8.68 -7.85 16.06
N ALA A 498 9.36 -8.60 16.90
CA ALA A 498 9.33 -8.42 18.37
C ALA A 498 9.79 -7.01 18.81
N HIS A 499 10.60 -6.33 18.03
CA HIS A 499 11.02 -4.95 18.29
C HIS A 499 9.93 -3.92 17.92
N TRP A 500 9.03 -4.26 17.02
CA TRP A 500 7.98 -3.37 16.50
C TRP A 500 6.64 -3.52 17.23
N VAL A 501 6.47 -4.58 18.01
CA VAL A 501 5.33 -4.72 18.93
C VAL A 501 5.52 -3.74 20.07
N LEU A 502 4.55 -2.87 20.30
CA LEU A 502 4.59 -1.89 21.38
C LEU A 502 4.54 -2.59 22.75
N LYS A 503 5.54 -2.34 23.59
CA LYS A 503 5.64 -2.93 24.93
C LYS A 503 5.35 -1.88 25.99
N PRO A 504 4.63 -2.21 27.08
CA PRO A 504 4.26 -1.26 28.13
C PRO A 504 5.42 -0.50 28.78
N GLY A 505 6.65 -1.08 28.76
CA GLY A 505 7.84 -0.47 29.37
C GLY A 505 8.67 0.41 28.44
N ASP A 506 8.41 0.39 27.15
CA ASP A 506 9.21 1.12 26.17
C ASP A 506 8.80 2.61 26.17
N ARG A 507 9.80 3.50 26.10
CA ARG A 507 9.58 4.95 26.14
C ARG A 507 9.50 5.59 24.75
N TRP A 508 10.06 4.96 23.75
CA TRP A 508 10.18 5.55 22.39
C TRP A 508 8.84 5.87 21.74
N HIS A 509 7.81 5.04 21.99
CA HIS A 509 6.49 5.23 21.38
C HIS A 509 5.63 6.29 22.09
N GLY A 510 5.92 6.63 23.34
CA GLY A 510 5.21 7.69 24.10
C GLY A 510 3.76 7.39 24.46
N PHE A 511 3.30 6.14 24.39
CA PHE A 511 1.96 5.72 24.83
C PHE A 511 2.01 5.10 26.24
N GLU A 512 0.99 5.38 27.03
CA GLU A 512 0.79 4.83 28.37
C GLU A 512 -0.32 3.78 28.37
N GLY A 513 -0.34 2.87 29.34
CA GLY A 513 -1.43 1.91 29.55
C GLY A 513 -1.61 0.88 28.44
N LEU A 514 -0.53 0.52 27.74
CA LEU A 514 -0.57 -0.49 26.69
C LEU A 514 -0.66 -1.90 27.29
N ALA A 515 -1.44 -2.77 26.65
CA ALA A 515 -1.39 -4.21 26.88
C ALA A 515 -0.29 -4.86 26.03
N GLU A 516 0.30 -5.93 26.54
CA GLU A 516 1.27 -6.73 25.81
C GLU A 516 0.65 -7.34 24.55
N ASN A 517 1.44 -7.40 23.47
CA ASN A 517 1.07 -7.98 22.18
C ASN A 517 -0.26 -7.49 21.61
N HIS A 518 -0.58 -6.21 21.88
CA HIS A 518 -1.83 -5.61 21.41
C HIS A 518 -1.67 -4.86 20.08
N VAL A 519 -0.55 -4.17 19.88
CA VAL A 519 -0.32 -3.30 18.71
C VAL A 519 1.10 -3.46 18.19
N LEU A 520 1.20 -3.55 16.88
CA LEU A 520 2.44 -3.54 16.09
C LEU A 520 2.59 -2.19 15.39
N VAL A 521 3.80 -1.67 15.27
CA VAL A 521 4.11 -0.53 14.40
C VAL A 521 4.67 -1.03 13.08
N ASP A 522 4.08 -0.58 12.01
CA ASP A 522 4.46 -0.92 10.65
C ASP A 522 5.74 -0.17 10.22
N PRO A 523 6.83 -0.86 9.90
CA PRO A 523 8.10 -0.22 9.56
C PRO A 523 8.07 0.61 8.28
N ILE A 524 7.15 0.34 7.34
CA ILE A 524 7.08 1.06 6.05
C ILE A 524 6.38 2.42 6.16
N LYS A 525 5.70 2.69 7.27
CA LYS A 525 5.10 3.98 7.58
C LYS A 525 6.06 4.77 8.47
N VAL A 526 6.80 5.67 7.87
CA VAL A 526 7.92 6.34 8.54
C VAL A 526 7.52 7.75 8.96
N THR A 527 7.25 7.92 10.24
CA THR A 527 7.00 9.24 10.84
C THR A 527 8.33 9.86 11.21
N ILE A 528 8.69 10.95 10.52
CA ILE A 528 9.88 11.77 10.80
C ILE A 528 9.49 12.82 11.81
N LEU A 529 10.33 12.99 12.84
CA LEU A 529 10.20 13.98 13.90
C LEU A 529 11.07 15.17 13.59
N THR A 530 10.51 16.37 13.68
CA THR A 530 11.28 17.63 13.62
C THR A 530 11.66 18.07 15.02
N PRO A 531 12.80 18.76 15.20
CA PRO A 531 13.22 19.27 16.51
C PRO A 531 12.21 20.24 17.12
N GLY A 532 12.11 20.24 18.45
CA GLY A 532 11.27 21.18 19.20
C GLY A 532 10.24 20.56 20.13
N LEU A 533 9.93 19.24 19.96
CA LEU A 533 8.98 18.52 20.81
C LEU A 533 9.58 17.19 21.25
N SER A 534 9.50 16.88 22.53
CA SER A 534 9.96 15.62 23.11
C SER A 534 8.82 14.58 23.14
N ALA A 535 9.17 13.28 23.24
CA ALA A 535 8.19 12.18 23.26
C ALA A 535 7.17 12.28 24.42
N ASN A 536 7.54 12.91 25.52
CA ASN A 536 6.65 13.18 26.66
C ASN A 536 5.72 14.40 26.46
N GLY A 537 5.81 15.09 25.31
CA GLY A 537 5.00 16.28 25.01
C GLY A 537 5.58 17.60 25.51
N SER A 538 6.79 17.60 26.12
CA SER A 538 7.43 18.85 26.54
C SER A 538 8.06 19.56 25.33
N MET A 539 7.79 20.88 25.23
CA MET A 539 8.36 21.70 24.16
C MET A 539 9.75 22.22 24.55
N GLN A 540 10.68 22.15 23.62
CA GLN A 540 12.04 22.66 23.78
C GLN A 540 12.07 24.19 23.69
N GLN A 541 13.24 24.81 23.89
CA GLN A 541 13.41 26.24 23.75
C GLN A 541 13.30 26.71 22.31
N HIS A 542 13.81 25.92 21.37
CA HIS A 542 13.82 26.15 19.93
C HIS A 542 13.10 25.03 19.22
N GLY A 543 12.53 25.30 18.02
CA GLY A 543 11.83 24.27 17.29
C GLY A 543 11.70 24.52 15.78
N ILE A 544 11.58 23.43 15.03
CA ILE A 544 11.27 23.46 13.60
C ILE A 544 9.84 22.89 13.43
N PRO A 545 8.81 23.76 13.28
CA PRO A 545 7.48 23.28 12.98
C PRO A 545 7.44 22.48 11.69
N ALA A 546 6.82 21.31 11.70
CA ALA A 546 6.79 20.43 10.54
C ALA A 546 6.15 21.08 9.30
N ALA A 547 5.21 22.02 9.49
CA ALA A 547 4.60 22.76 8.38
C ALA A 547 5.62 23.58 7.58
N VAL A 548 6.64 24.16 8.22
CA VAL A 548 7.70 24.91 7.53
C VAL A 548 8.58 23.94 6.75
N MET A 549 8.92 22.79 7.37
CA MET A 549 9.72 21.75 6.72
C MET A 549 9.03 21.16 5.50
N THR A 550 7.75 20.79 5.61
CA THR A 550 7.01 20.20 4.48
C THR A 550 6.75 21.20 3.36
N LYS A 551 6.58 22.49 3.69
CA LYS A 551 6.51 23.56 2.69
C LYS A 551 7.83 23.72 1.91
N PHE A 552 8.96 23.59 2.59
CA PHE A 552 10.28 23.57 1.93
C PHE A 552 10.41 22.35 1.01
N LEU A 553 10.05 21.15 1.48
CA LEU A 553 10.10 19.92 0.69
C LEU A 553 9.22 20.03 -0.58
N SER A 554 8.00 20.54 -0.46
CA SER A 554 7.11 20.76 -1.61
C SER A 554 7.73 21.73 -2.62
N SER A 555 8.44 22.78 -2.19
CA SER A 555 9.19 23.69 -3.08
C SER A 555 10.33 22.98 -3.82
N ARG A 556 10.79 21.82 -3.32
CA ARG A 556 11.78 20.93 -3.93
C ARG A 556 11.16 19.76 -4.68
N ARG A 557 9.83 19.78 -4.92
CA ARG A 557 9.05 18.72 -5.59
C ARG A 557 9.04 17.39 -4.82
N ILE A 558 9.11 17.45 -3.49
CA ILE A 558 8.95 16.33 -2.59
C ILE A 558 7.64 16.52 -1.84
N GLU A 559 6.61 15.78 -2.24
CA GLU A 559 5.28 15.84 -1.63
C GLU A 559 5.17 14.85 -0.48
N ILE A 560 4.65 15.32 0.65
CA ILE A 560 4.55 14.58 1.91
C ILE A 560 3.10 14.19 2.16
N GLU A 561 2.90 12.97 2.65
CA GLU A 561 1.56 12.39 2.85
C GLU A 561 0.77 13.06 3.99
N LYS A 562 1.41 13.31 5.13
CA LYS A 562 0.78 13.88 6.32
C LYS A 562 1.74 14.79 7.06
N THR A 563 1.25 15.95 7.53
CA THR A 563 2.01 16.90 8.35
C THR A 563 1.31 17.11 9.70
N GLY A 564 2.05 16.90 10.79
CA GLY A 564 1.63 17.20 12.17
C GLY A 564 2.25 18.52 12.66
N LEU A 565 2.28 18.76 13.98
CA LEU A 565 2.94 19.94 14.56
C LEU A 565 4.48 19.83 14.43
N TYR A 566 5.04 18.70 14.88
CA TYR A 566 6.48 18.40 14.86
C TYR A 566 6.76 17.02 14.24
N SER A 567 5.94 16.58 13.34
CA SER A 567 6.12 15.31 12.64
C SER A 567 5.54 15.37 11.24
N PHE A 568 6.09 14.57 10.34
CA PHE A 568 5.50 14.33 9.03
C PHE A 568 5.73 12.88 8.60
N LEU A 569 4.79 12.35 7.82
CA LEU A 569 4.80 10.97 7.40
C LEU A 569 5.35 10.83 5.98
N VAL A 570 6.34 9.97 5.80
CA VAL A 570 6.76 9.43 4.51
C VAL A 570 6.37 7.97 4.41
N LEU A 571 5.78 7.62 3.27
CA LEU A 571 5.22 6.31 3.02
C LEU A 571 6.13 5.53 2.06
N PHE A 572 6.62 4.38 2.51
CA PHE A 572 7.36 3.46 1.68
C PHE A 572 6.37 2.52 0.99
N SER A 573 6.07 2.79 -0.28
CA SER A 573 5.32 1.88 -1.15
C SER A 573 6.29 1.09 -2.02
N MET A 574 5.79 0.08 -2.75
CA MET A 574 6.59 -0.71 -3.70
C MET A 574 7.28 0.13 -4.80
N GLY A 575 6.86 1.38 -4.98
CA GLY A 575 7.47 2.32 -5.93
C GLY A 575 8.57 3.21 -5.34
N ILE A 576 8.95 3.05 -4.07
CA ILE A 576 10.00 3.84 -3.43
C ILE A 576 11.34 3.10 -3.52
N THR A 577 12.31 3.76 -4.12
CA THR A 577 13.66 3.25 -4.32
C THR A 577 14.69 4.05 -3.54
N ARG A 578 15.89 3.50 -3.40
CA ARG A 578 17.02 4.12 -2.70
C ARG A 578 17.32 5.54 -3.18
N GLY A 579 17.29 5.79 -4.49
CA GLY A 579 17.52 7.13 -5.05
C GLY A 579 16.52 8.17 -4.56
N LYS A 580 15.24 7.78 -4.45
CA LYS A 580 14.18 8.68 -4.00
C LYS A 580 14.34 9.08 -2.53
N TRP A 581 14.56 8.12 -1.64
CA TRP A 581 14.69 8.44 -0.23
C TRP A 581 16.04 9.07 0.11
N SER A 582 17.12 8.78 -0.63
CA SER A 582 18.40 9.49 -0.48
C SER A 582 18.27 10.98 -0.80
N THR A 583 17.45 11.34 -1.81
CA THR A 583 17.12 12.75 -2.11
C THR A 583 16.43 13.42 -0.92
N LEU A 584 15.48 12.73 -0.27
CA LEU A 584 14.83 13.26 0.93
C LEU A 584 15.84 13.54 2.05
N VAL A 585 16.76 12.60 2.35
CA VAL A 585 17.80 12.79 3.37
C VAL A 585 18.68 13.99 3.03
N THR A 586 19.07 14.15 1.77
CA THR A 586 19.85 15.30 1.29
C THR A 586 19.13 16.62 1.54
N GLU A 587 17.81 16.68 1.24
CA GLU A 587 17.05 17.91 1.46
C GLU A 587 16.80 18.21 2.95
N LEU A 588 16.76 17.21 3.82
CA LEU A 588 16.75 17.42 5.28
C LEU A 588 18.05 18.06 5.77
N ILE A 589 19.20 17.60 5.26
CA ILE A 589 20.53 18.19 5.56
C ILE A 589 20.55 19.64 5.05
N ASN A 590 20.18 19.86 3.80
CA ASN A 590 20.16 21.18 3.18
C ASN A 590 19.25 22.17 3.95
N PHE A 591 18.06 21.72 4.39
CA PHE A 591 17.18 22.54 5.22
C PHE A 591 17.86 22.94 6.53
N LYS A 592 18.54 22.01 7.19
CA LYS A 592 19.22 22.26 8.47
C LYS A 592 20.35 23.28 8.31
N ASP A 593 21.15 23.15 7.25
CA ASP A 593 22.22 24.11 6.95
C ASP A 593 21.64 25.52 6.70
N LEU A 594 20.55 25.62 5.95
CA LEU A 594 19.83 26.88 5.70
C LEU A 594 19.22 27.48 6.98
N TYR A 595 18.70 26.62 7.86
CA TYR A 595 18.15 27.02 9.15
C TYR A 595 19.28 27.55 10.07
N ASP A 596 20.39 26.83 10.21
CA ASP A 596 21.51 27.23 11.06
C ASP A 596 22.15 28.55 10.59
N ALA A 597 22.23 28.77 9.30
CA ALA A 597 22.67 30.01 8.70
C ALA A 597 21.63 31.15 8.75
N ASN A 598 20.44 30.91 9.27
CA ASN A 598 19.28 31.81 9.18
C ASN A 598 19.12 32.42 7.78
N ALA A 599 19.19 31.57 6.74
CA ALA A 599 19.17 31.99 5.35
C ALA A 599 17.94 32.86 5.04
N PRO A 600 18.07 33.95 4.24
CA PRO A 600 16.93 34.80 3.89
C PRO A 600 15.77 34.00 3.31
N LEU A 601 14.58 34.17 3.84
CA LEU A 601 13.40 33.37 3.46
C LEU A 601 13.06 33.52 1.97
N ARG A 602 13.35 34.69 1.38
CA ARG A 602 13.21 34.92 -0.08
C ARG A 602 14.10 33.99 -0.92
N ARG A 603 15.27 33.57 -0.40
CA ARG A 603 16.12 32.59 -1.08
C ARG A 603 15.59 31.17 -0.91
N VAL A 604 15.00 30.85 0.24
CA VAL A 604 14.54 29.49 0.60
C VAL A 604 13.18 29.18 0.03
N LEU A 605 12.24 30.12 0.18
CA LEU A 605 10.82 30.00 -0.21
C LEU A 605 10.36 31.24 -0.99
N PRO A 606 10.89 31.52 -2.18
CA PRO A 606 10.61 32.77 -2.93
C PRO A 606 9.12 32.97 -3.20
N ALA A 607 8.41 31.98 -3.70
CA ALA A 607 6.99 32.09 -4.01
C ALA A 607 6.12 32.39 -2.76
N PHE A 608 6.52 31.87 -1.59
CA PHE A 608 5.82 32.16 -0.34
C PHE A 608 6.04 33.61 0.10
N VAL A 609 7.26 34.14 -0.04
CA VAL A 609 7.58 35.54 0.27
C VAL A 609 6.89 36.47 -0.71
N ASP A 610 6.84 36.14 -2.01
CA ASP A 610 6.18 36.95 -3.01
C ASP A 610 4.64 37.03 -2.80
N ALA A 611 4.04 35.97 -2.25
CA ALA A 611 2.63 35.98 -1.88
C ALA A 611 2.33 36.85 -0.64
N HIS A 612 3.32 37.03 0.27
CA HIS A 612 3.16 37.75 1.52
C HIS A 612 4.35 38.68 1.84
N PRO A 613 4.71 39.62 0.95
CA PRO A 613 5.97 40.38 1.03
C PRO A 613 6.09 41.27 2.26
N ALA A 614 4.98 41.84 2.74
CA ALA A 614 5.00 42.69 3.92
C ALA A 614 5.44 41.98 5.19
N ALA A 615 5.10 40.69 5.33
CA ALA A 615 5.42 39.91 6.52
C ALA A 615 6.80 39.27 6.43
N TYR A 616 7.24 38.79 5.26
CA TYR A 616 8.34 37.84 5.16
C TYR A 616 9.60 38.32 4.42
N THR A 617 9.60 39.50 3.79
CA THR A 617 10.75 39.97 2.97
C THR A 617 12.06 40.09 3.76
N LYS A 618 11.98 40.45 5.04
CA LYS A 618 13.17 40.69 5.91
C LYS A 618 13.46 39.51 6.84
N MET A 619 12.68 38.42 6.75
CA MET A 619 12.75 37.28 7.65
C MET A 619 13.73 36.23 7.15
N GLY A 620 14.48 35.60 8.05
CA GLY A 620 15.24 34.39 7.80
C GLY A 620 14.43 33.12 8.05
N LEU A 621 14.95 31.99 7.61
CA LEU A 621 14.29 30.70 7.80
C LEU A 621 14.18 30.33 9.28
N LYS A 622 15.24 30.57 10.05
CA LYS A 622 15.24 30.33 11.50
C LYS A 622 14.25 31.25 12.20
N ASP A 623 14.20 32.54 11.83
CA ASP A 623 13.27 33.49 12.41
C ASP A 623 11.82 33.04 12.22
N LEU A 624 11.46 32.54 11.05
CA LEU A 624 10.11 31.98 10.79
C LEU A 624 9.81 30.78 11.69
N CYS A 625 10.76 29.83 11.77
CA CYS A 625 10.58 28.62 12.59
C CYS A 625 10.40 28.99 14.07
N GLU A 626 11.22 29.91 14.60
CA GLU A 626 11.15 30.35 16.00
C GLU A 626 9.85 31.10 16.32
N GLN A 627 9.37 31.96 15.42
CA GLN A 627 8.10 32.66 15.62
C GLN A 627 6.91 31.69 15.67
N VAL A 628 6.84 30.73 14.74
CA VAL A 628 5.77 29.73 14.73
C VAL A 628 5.90 28.81 15.96
N HIS A 629 7.12 28.41 16.32
CA HIS A 629 7.37 27.60 17.51
C HIS A 629 6.95 28.32 18.78
N GLN A 630 7.22 29.63 18.90
CA GLN A 630 6.81 30.43 20.05
C GLN A 630 5.29 30.42 20.21
N VAL A 631 4.51 30.63 19.13
CA VAL A 631 3.04 30.55 19.18
C VAL A 631 2.58 29.18 19.66
N TYR A 632 3.20 28.10 19.15
CA TYR A 632 2.86 26.73 19.59
C TYR A 632 3.13 26.50 21.07
N ARG A 633 4.18 27.13 21.62
CA ARG A 633 4.53 27.06 23.04
C ARG A 633 3.58 27.88 23.90
N GLU A 634 3.29 29.12 23.53
CA GLU A 634 2.41 30.04 24.28
C GLU A 634 1.01 29.45 24.44
N ASP A 635 0.49 28.82 23.36
CA ASP A 635 -0.84 28.20 23.38
C ASP A 635 -0.79 26.73 23.85
N ASN A 636 0.40 26.18 24.14
CA ASN A 636 0.60 24.77 24.47
C ASN A 636 -0.16 23.81 23.53
N LEU A 637 0.01 24.01 22.21
CA LEU A 637 -0.76 23.30 21.20
C LEU A 637 -0.68 21.77 21.29
N PRO A 638 0.48 21.13 21.62
CA PRO A 638 0.54 19.68 21.79
C PRO A 638 -0.43 19.18 22.88
N LYS A 639 -0.49 19.87 24.01
CA LYS A 639 -1.43 19.54 25.09
C LYS A 639 -2.88 19.80 24.68
N ALA A 640 -3.15 20.95 24.07
CA ALA A 640 -4.49 21.30 23.60
C ALA A 640 -5.03 20.28 22.60
N GLN A 641 -4.19 19.81 21.66
CA GLN A 641 -4.56 18.75 20.73
C GLN A 641 -4.85 17.41 21.44
N LYS A 642 -4.03 17.03 22.44
CA LYS A 642 -4.26 15.81 23.22
C LYS A 642 -5.58 15.89 23.97
N ASP A 643 -5.81 16.97 24.69
CA ASP A 643 -7.00 17.18 25.51
C ASP A 643 -8.28 17.19 24.65
N MET A 644 -8.28 17.92 23.54
CA MET A 644 -9.40 17.95 22.59
C MET A 644 -9.69 16.56 21.99
N TYR A 645 -8.65 15.79 21.71
CA TYR A 645 -8.82 14.48 21.10
C TYR A 645 -9.35 13.44 22.08
N THR A 646 -8.90 13.48 23.33
CA THR A 646 -9.32 12.52 24.36
C THR A 646 -10.66 12.90 25.02
N THR A 647 -11.10 14.14 24.89
CA THR A 647 -12.41 14.60 25.38
C THR A 647 -13.49 14.27 24.35
N LEU A 648 -14.42 13.41 24.71
CA LEU A 648 -15.60 13.10 23.92
C LEU A 648 -16.84 13.64 24.65
N PRO A 649 -17.47 14.72 24.15
CA PRO A 649 -18.71 15.23 24.76
C PRO A 649 -19.83 14.21 24.57
N GLU A 650 -20.82 14.27 25.48
CA GLU A 650 -22.03 13.46 25.36
C GLU A 650 -22.77 13.79 24.08
N MET A 651 -23.18 12.74 23.35
CA MET A 651 -23.83 12.88 22.05
C MET A 651 -25.32 13.23 22.29
N ALA A 652 -25.74 14.42 21.86
CA ALA A 652 -27.10 14.91 22.03
C ALA A 652 -28.08 14.29 21.01
N MET A 653 -27.62 13.91 19.82
CA MET A 653 -28.42 13.29 18.76
C MET A 653 -27.57 12.41 17.85
N ARG A 654 -28.22 11.49 17.14
CA ARG A 654 -27.53 10.64 16.15
C ARG A 654 -26.99 11.48 15.00
N PRO A 655 -25.88 11.06 14.33
CA PRO A 655 -25.35 11.76 13.16
C PRO A 655 -26.38 11.97 12.03
N ALA A 656 -27.27 11.01 11.80
CA ALA A 656 -28.35 11.12 10.82
C ALA A 656 -29.37 12.24 11.18
N ASP A 657 -29.77 12.32 12.45
CA ASP A 657 -30.74 13.32 12.91
C ASP A 657 -30.09 14.73 12.89
N ALA A 658 -28.81 14.83 13.25
CA ALA A 658 -28.06 16.07 13.14
C ALA A 658 -27.94 16.56 11.70
N TYR A 659 -27.63 15.66 10.77
CA TYR A 659 -27.54 15.96 9.36
C TYR A 659 -28.90 16.37 8.76
N GLU A 660 -29.98 15.67 9.09
CA GLU A 660 -31.33 16.07 8.68
C GLU A 660 -31.71 17.46 9.21
N SER A 661 -31.40 17.73 10.48
CA SER A 661 -31.67 19.02 11.10
C SER A 661 -30.89 20.15 10.45
N LEU A 662 -29.61 19.89 10.09
CA LEU A 662 -28.77 20.85 9.36
C LEU A 662 -29.34 21.14 7.96
N VAL A 663 -29.70 20.10 7.18
CA VAL A 663 -30.25 20.25 5.82
C VAL A 663 -31.59 21.01 5.85
N ARG A 664 -32.40 20.83 6.90
CA ARG A 664 -33.67 21.54 7.08
C ARG A 664 -33.55 22.92 7.74
N GLY A 665 -32.32 23.37 8.03
CA GLY A 665 -32.10 24.69 8.69
C GLY A 665 -32.61 24.75 10.10
N ARG A 666 -32.75 23.61 10.81
CA ARG A 666 -33.19 23.54 12.20
C ARG A 666 -32.06 23.74 13.21
N VAL A 667 -30.82 23.62 12.76
CA VAL A 667 -29.58 23.84 13.50
C VAL A 667 -28.63 24.66 12.66
N GLU A 668 -27.78 25.44 13.28
CA GLU A 668 -26.77 26.23 12.64
C GLU A 668 -25.38 25.55 12.81
N SER A 669 -24.53 25.64 11.79
CA SER A 669 -23.12 25.33 11.91
C SER A 669 -22.38 26.56 12.44
N VAL A 670 -21.71 26.42 13.56
CA VAL A 670 -20.91 27.49 14.15
C VAL A 670 -19.44 27.09 14.12
N GLU A 671 -18.59 27.99 13.63
CA GLU A 671 -17.14 27.80 13.68
C GLU A 671 -16.65 27.81 15.12
N ILE A 672 -15.76 26.88 15.45
CA ILE A 672 -15.26 26.69 16.83
C ILE A 672 -14.61 27.95 17.39
N ASP A 673 -13.91 28.72 16.56
CA ASP A 673 -13.29 29.98 16.94
C ASP A 673 -14.30 31.07 17.39
N LYS A 674 -15.56 30.96 16.96
CA LYS A 674 -16.66 31.85 17.43
C LYS A 674 -17.24 31.43 18.76
N LEU A 675 -17.08 30.15 19.14
CA LEU A 675 -17.50 29.61 20.43
C LEU A 675 -16.45 29.80 21.53
N ALA A 676 -15.20 29.76 21.16
CA ALA A 676 -14.07 30.01 22.03
C ALA A 676 -13.79 31.52 22.00
N GLY A 677 -13.99 32.22 23.09
CA GLY A 677 -13.80 33.68 23.18
C GLY A 677 -12.41 34.18 22.68
N PRO A 678 -12.11 35.50 22.81
CA PRO A 678 -10.95 36.12 22.10
C PRO A 678 -9.56 35.60 22.43
N ARG A 679 -9.40 34.62 23.32
CA ARG A 679 -8.11 33.99 23.68
C ARG A 679 -7.74 32.71 22.89
N SER A 680 -8.59 32.30 21.96
CA SER A 680 -8.38 31.06 21.19
C SER A 680 -8.19 31.29 19.69
N ARG A 681 -7.83 32.52 19.31
CA ARG A 681 -7.47 32.86 17.92
C ARG A 681 -6.01 32.57 17.60
#